data_4fbc152c9e3f1afdd837e6f548a7d602
#
_entry.id   4fbc152c9e3f1afdd837e6f548a7d602
#
_cell.length_a   1.000
_cell.length_b   1.000
_cell.length_c   1.000
_cell.angle_alpha   90.00
_cell.angle_beta   90.00
_cell.angle_gamma   90.00
#
_symmetry.space_group_name_H-M   'P 1'
#
loop_
_entity.id
_entity.type
_entity.pdbx_description
1 polymer ?
#
loop_
_entity_poly.entity_id
_entity_poly.type
_entity_poly.pdbx_seq_one_letter_code
_entity_poly.pdbx_strand_id
1 'polypeptide(L)'
;MKKNQISLDSFLTGKTLNTKKDDKTKNTQQCEKKQNTEQEKSQPKTGKKSHKRDTPPEDEISNNSQIEKKDKIKNSQQTPNNADNSILFRDIVDVLLKVETCKGENSKDAAKELLSNLFVNIINNYSADLPKIYYFLSSKVGPEYISPEFGIGEGILEKIVGKVIGISDKILKEKLIETGDLGTVASEGKKNVKTMDAFSNFIKVGPQKKLTISQIMKVYKNVAVKKGKSSQDEKIKLLCDLMFKADKVEIKFLVRSLQKSLKIGASFKTILSAFSRAITKILKNKTDEKEIYRILLASKNQLSDEDIFFGHIIELIQKKTNFSELIDLCHIRCGIPVNPQLARPTTGIKVIFERFADTPFTCEYKYDGFRGQIHYYNKKTQIFSRNLEDMTETYPDVVEFINNFIKESAEKNNKQLNSFILDCEMVAYDKKNDKILPFQQLTTRSRKNVDLATITIHVCMFCFDILLLNDEILINKTLRERRKYLYSTFTESQYIQFAKHLDSGDAQEMENFMTESVSSGCEGLIVKAIDKNSEYMPGQRNFNWLKLKKDYLDTSLGDSIDLVIIGAQYGKGKRKGLYGSFLLACYNDDNETYETVTMTGGGLKDAELDELYNKLKEIILPQTPSNYKLGKAEPEVVFEAKIVVEVKTADLSISPIYTAGYDLTPDHRGVSLRFPRFQRIRDDKKPYEACTSEEIVKLYNNQASINKNNKSFVSNDIDDLY
;
A
#
# COMPACT_ATOMS: atom_id res chain seq x y z
N MET A 1 23.53 -15.79 -34.51
CA MET A 1 22.38 -15.33 -33.67
C MET A 1 22.91 -14.27 -32.71
N LYS A 2 22.70 -12.99 -33.05
CA LYS A 2 23.11 -11.88 -32.18
C LYS A 2 22.03 -11.71 -31.11
N LYS A 3 22.38 -11.99 -29.86
CA LYS A 3 21.53 -11.66 -28.68
C LYS A 3 21.42 -10.15 -28.60
N ASN A 4 20.22 -9.60 -28.76
CA ASN A 4 19.95 -8.22 -28.40
C ASN A 4 19.99 -8.12 -26.88
N GLN A 5 21.11 -7.70 -26.35
CA GLN A 5 21.22 -7.26 -24.98
C GLN A 5 20.52 -5.89 -24.89
N ILE A 6 19.31 -5.89 -24.36
CA ILE A 6 18.67 -4.66 -23.90
C ILE A 6 19.51 -4.15 -22.73
N SER A 7 20.03 -2.92 -22.83
CA SER A 7 20.86 -2.36 -21.78
C SER A 7 20.07 -2.30 -20.46
N LEU A 8 20.72 -2.72 -19.39
CA LEU A 8 20.19 -2.69 -18.01
C LEU A 8 19.61 -1.32 -17.64
N ASP A 9 20.16 -0.24 -18.22
CA ASP A 9 19.76 1.14 -17.99
C ASP A 9 18.36 1.47 -18.50
N SER A 10 17.91 0.91 -19.63
CA SER A 10 16.55 1.15 -20.15
C SER A 10 15.50 0.46 -19.27
N PHE A 11 15.84 -0.69 -18.70
CA PHE A 11 14.94 -1.44 -17.84
C PHE A 11 14.79 -0.81 -16.45
N LEU A 12 15.86 -0.19 -15.93
CA LEU A 12 15.95 0.25 -14.54
C LEU A 12 15.66 1.75 -14.31
N THR A 13 15.86 2.62 -15.29
CA THR A 13 15.84 4.08 -15.06
C THR A 13 14.69 4.84 -15.70
N GLY A 14 14.07 4.33 -16.77
CA GLY A 14 13.07 5.08 -17.54
C GLY A 14 13.58 6.43 -18.08
N LYS A 15 14.93 6.61 -18.15
CA LYS A 15 15.53 7.82 -18.69
C LYS A 15 15.83 7.63 -20.18
N THR A 16 15.14 8.38 -21.00
CA THR A 16 15.51 8.60 -22.39
C THR A 16 16.85 9.33 -22.45
N LEU A 17 17.78 8.79 -23.20
CA LEU A 17 19.03 9.46 -23.57
C LEU A 17 18.69 10.67 -24.47
N ASN A 18 18.71 11.86 -23.90
CA ASN A 18 18.76 13.09 -24.70
C ASN A 18 20.15 13.23 -25.31
N THR A 19 20.28 12.94 -26.59
CA THR A 19 21.43 13.35 -27.39
C THR A 19 21.35 14.85 -27.62
N LYS A 20 22.27 15.58 -26.98
CA LYS A 20 22.58 16.98 -27.32
C LYS A 20 23.08 17.05 -28.76
N LYS A 21 22.42 17.80 -29.62
CA LYS A 21 23.03 18.45 -30.80
C LYS A 21 23.34 19.89 -30.42
N ASP A 22 24.59 20.20 -30.48
CA ASP A 22 25.11 21.59 -30.51
C ASP A 22 24.61 22.25 -31.80
N ASP A 23 24.06 23.45 -31.68
CA ASP A 23 24.20 24.46 -32.71
C ASP A 23 24.22 25.87 -32.09
N LYS A 24 25.29 26.54 -32.47
CA LYS A 24 25.63 27.93 -32.17
C LYS A 24 24.77 28.87 -32.98
N THR A 25 24.25 29.93 -32.40
CA THR A 25 24.36 31.31 -32.96
C THR A 25 23.90 32.38 -31.99
N LYS A 26 24.80 33.27 -31.76
CA LYS A 26 24.86 34.70 -31.39
C LYS A 26 23.55 35.52 -31.43
N ASN A 27 23.30 36.37 -30.42
CA ASN A 27 23.52 37.81 -30.30
C ASN A 27 22.69 38.38 -29.15
N THR A 28 23.33 39.03 -28.21
CA THR A 28 23.66 40.48 -27.98
C THR A 28 22.52 41.33 -27.41
N GLN A 29 22.92 42.00 -26.34
CA GLN A 29 22.61 43.31 -25.78
C GLN A 29 21.83 43.30 -24.46
N GLN A 30 22.53 43.63 -23.37
CA GLN A 30 22.81 44.94 -22.74
C GLN A 30 21.59 45.50 -21.99
N CYS A 31 21.66 45.86 -20.80
CA CYS A 31 22.22 46.93 -19.96
C CYS A 31 21.55 46.85 -18.58
N GLU A 32 21.99 47.22 -17.52
CA GLU A 32 22.93 48.08 -16.79
C GLU A 32 22.55 48.02 -15.30
N LYS A 33 23.52 47.80 -14.46
CA LYS A 33 24.21 48.68 -13.47
C LYS A 33 23.36 49.32 -12.36
N LYS A 34 23.78 49.10 -11.13
CA LYS A 34 24.46 49.98 -10.15
C LYS A 34 24.53 49.24 -8.81
N GLN A 35 25.72 48.95 -8.26
CA GLN A 35 26.69 49.76 -7.48
C GLN A 35 26.04 50.44 -6.27
N ASN A 36 26.52 50.26 -5.07
CA ASN A 36 27.79 50.60 -4.42
C ASN A 36 27.78 50.09 -2.98
N THR A 37 28.86 49.59 -2.51
CA THR A 37 30.09 50.09 -1.83
C THR A 37 30.03 50.07 -0.31
N GLU A 38 31.03 49.37 0.21
CA GLU A 38 32.09 49.75 1.16
C GLU A 38 31.69 49.88 2.64
N GLN A 39 32.44 49.54 3.63
CA GLN A 39 33.88 49.37 3.92
C GLN A 39 33.99 48.73 5.30
N GLU A 40 34.90 47.84 5.54
CA GLU A 40 36.24 47.86 6.09
C GLU A 40 36.44 48.07 7.61
N LYS A 41 37.35 47.23 8.12
CA LYS A 41 38.31 47.42 9.24
C LYS A 41 37.80 47.19 10.65
N SER A 42 38.46 46.46 11.55
CA SER A 42 39.88 46.25 11.81
C SER A 42 40.08 45.30 12.97
N GLN A 43 41.14 44.49 12.92
CA GLN A 43 41.83 43.91 14.09
C GLN A 43 42.65 44.95 14.82
N PRO A 44 43.16 44.78 16.08
CA PRO A 44 44.29 43.89 16.31
C PRO A 44 44.46 43.30 17.74
N LYS A 45 45.18 42.19 17.78
CA LYS A 45 46.35 41.76 18.57
C LYS A 45 46.47 42.18 20.06
N THR A 46 46.78 41.26 20.94
CA THR A 46 48.05 40.85 21.64
C THR A 46 47.68 40.24 22.95
N GLY A 47 48.34 39.28 23.60
CA GLY A 47 49.64 38.70 23.56
C GLY A 47 49.86 37.78 24.80
N LYS A 48 50.62 36.77 24.56
CA LYS A 48 51.67 36.09 25.33
C LYS A 48 51.63 35.93 26.86
N LYS A 49 51.80 34.69 27.37
CA LYS A 49 53.02 34.08 28.02
C LYS A 49 52.58 32.82 28.76
N SER A 50 53.03 31.62 28.48
CA SER A 50 54.27 30.87 28.73
C SER A 50 54.53 30.53 30.17
N HIS A 51 54.63 29.21 30.48
CA HIS A 51 55.69 28.49 31.21
C HIS A 51 55.19 27.03 31.33
N LYS A 52 55.81 26.06 30.73
CA LYS A 52 57.08 25.31 30.84
C LYS A 52 57.23 24.52 32.13
N ARG A 53 57.44 23.21 31.91
CA ARG A 53 58.36 22.17 32.51
C ARG A 53 57.73 21.38 33.65
N ASP A 54 57.96 20.05 33.85
CA ASP A 54 59.05 19.15 33.44
C ASP A 54 58.57 17.69 33.56
N THR A 55 59.15 16.80 32.76
CA THR A 55 59.31 15.33 32.88
C THR A 55 60.74 15.07 33.45
N PRO A 56 61.20 13.83 33.71
CA PRO A 56 60.70 12.50 34.04
C PRO A 56 61.43 11.94 35.31
N PRO A 57 61.81 10.68 35.65
CA PRO A 57 62.24 9.54 34.80
C PRO A 57 61.79 8.10 35.21
N GLU A 58 62.22 7.20 34.42
CA GLU A 58 62.31 5.74 34.38
C GLU A 58 62.84 5.04 35.64
N ASP A 59 62.54 3.71 35.74
CA ASP A 59 63.44 2.57 35.95
C ASP A 59 62.60 1.29 36.13
N GLU A 60 62.67 0.35 35.29
CA GLU A 60 63.46 -0.87 35.00
C GLU A 60 63.48 -1.99 36.08
N ILE A 61 63.45 -3.22 35.51
CA ILE A 61 64.02 -4.50 35.96
C ILE A 61 63.06 -5.48 36.66
N SER A 62 62.84 -6.66 36.34
CA SER A 62 63.30 -7.73 35.44
C SER A 62 62.80 -9.09 35.94
N ASN A 63 62.64 -9.99 35.00
CA ASN A 63 62.98 -11.43 35.01
C ASN A 63 62.10 -12.54 35.62
N ASN A 64 61.72 -13.38 34.69
CA ASN A 64 61.87 -14.87 34.66
C ASN A 64 60.96 -15.76 35.50
N SER A 65 60.19 -16.61 34.85
CA SER A 65 60.63 -18.00 34.56
C SER A 65 59.52 -18.82 33.89
N GLN A 66 59.97 -19.56 32.92
CA GLN A 66 59.29 -20.61 32.15
C GLN A 66 58.80 -21.75 33.07
N ILE A 67 57.65 -22.36 32.73
CA ILE A 67 57.50 -23.83 32.76
C ILE A 67 56.46 -24.22 31.66
N GLU A 68 56.91 -24.98 30.72
CA GLU A 68 56.18 -25.77 29.73
C GLU A 68 55.31 -26.83 30.41
N LYS A 69 54.10 -27.05 29.91
CA LYS A 69 53.54 -28.39 29.77
C LYS A 69 52.61 -28.47 28.53
N LYS A 70 53.09 -29.24 27.58
CA LYS A 70 52.31 -29.89 26.51
C LYS A 70 51.31 -30.82 27.18
N ASP A 71 50.02 -30.80 26.71
CA ASP A 71 49.35 -32.07 26.38
C ASP A 71 48.03 -31.87 25.61
N LYS A 72 48.00 -32.56 24.49
CA LYS A 72 46.83 -33.19 23.84
C LYS A 72 45.71 -32.35 23.27
N ILE A 73 45.88 -32.04 22.00
CA ILE A 73 44.82 -31.89 21.02
C ILE A 73 43.96 -33.17 21.01
N LYS A 74 42.75 -33.12 21.46
CA LYS A 74 41.66 -34.02 21.05
C LYS A 74 40.70 -33.28 20.14
N ASN A 75 40.80 -33.55 18.86
CA ASN A 75 39.77 -33.33 17.85
C ASN A 75 38.49 -34.01 18.31
N SER A 76 37.48 -33.25 18.63
CA SER A 76 36.09 -33.66 18.53
C SER A 76 35.34 -32.59 17.77
N GLN A 77 35.28 -32.78 16.45
CA GLN A 77 34.24 -32.17 15.60
C GLN A 77 32.90 -32.69 16.10
N GLN A 78 32.27 -31.93 16.95
CA GLN A 78 30.80 -31.99 17.11
C GLN A 78 30.23 -30.84 16.29
N THR A 79 29.66 -31.15 15.15
CA THR A 79 28.73 -30.31 14.41
C THR A 79 27.60 -29.90 15.39
N PRO A 80 27.36 -28.60 15.67
CA PRO A 80 26.23 -28.21 16.45
C PRO A 80 24.96 -28.50 15.61
N ASN A 81 24.02 -29.24 16.18
CA ASN A 81 22.67 -29.39 15.68
C ASN A 81 22.06 -28.02 15.39
N ASN A 82 21.82 -27.73 14.11
CA ASN A 82 21.38 -26.46 13.54
C ASN A 82 19.89 -26.09 13.83
N ALA A 83 19.31 -26.52 14.95
CA ALA A 83 17.90 -26.29 15.25
C ALA A 83 17.60 -25.00 16.06
N ASP A 84 18.60 -24.30 16.60
CA ASP A 84 18.37 -23.15 17.52
C ASP A 84 19.17 -21.86 17.18
N ASN A 85 19.79 -21.76 15.99
CA ASN A 85 20.57 -20.56 15.62
C ASN A 85 19.68 -19.49 14.97
N SER A 86 18.81 -18.86 15.75
CA SER A 86 17.96 -17.75 15.31
C SER A 86 18.31 -16.50 16.12
N ILE A 87 18.37 -15.33 15.43
CA ILE A 87 18.67 -14.04 16.08
C ILE A 87 17.64 -13.72 17.17
N LEU A 88 18.13 -13.15 18.28
CA LEU A 88 17.26 -12.69 19.34
C LEU A 88 16.44 -11.49 18.88
N PHE A 89 15.15 -11.49 19.22
CA PHE A 89 14.26 -10.39 18.87
C PHE A 89 14.70 -9.08 19.50
N ARG A 90 15.27 -9.14 20.70
CA ARG A 90 15.81 -7.98 21.39
C ARG A 90 16.89 -7.26 20.59
N ASP A 91 17.78 -7.99 19.92
CA ASP A 91 18.87 -7.39 19.12
C ASP A 91 18.30 -6.61 17.93
N ILE A 92 17.22 -7.12 17.32
CA ILE A 92 16.50 -6.41 16.25
C ILE A 92 15.84 -5.15 16.80
N VAL A 93 15.14 -5.27 17.93
CA VAL A 93 14.38 -4.16 18.54
C VAL A 93 15.30 -3.03 19.00
N ASP A 94 16.48 -3.34 19.52
CA ASP A 94 17.48 -2.33 19.90
C ASP A 94 17.96 -1.50 18.71
N VAL A 95 18.05 -2.10 17.52
CA VAL A 95 18.32 -1.36 16.27
C VAL A 95 17.11 -0.51 15.87
N LEU A 96 15.88 -1.05 15.95
CA LEU A 96 14.67 -0.31 15.60
C LEU A 96 14.44 0.91 16.50
N LEU A 97 14.79 0.83 17.79
CA LEU A 97 14.76 1.96 18.70
C LEU A 97 15.73 3.06 18.27
N LYS A 98 16.96 2.69 17.91
CA LYS A 98 17.95 3.65 17.39
C LYS A 98 17.46 4.30 16.10
N VAL A 99 16.84 3.55 15.21
CA VAL A 99 16.26 4.07 13.97
C VAL A 99 15.10 5.04 14.26
N GLU A 100 14.21 4.72 15.20
CA GLU A 100 13.10 5.58 15.63
C GLU A 100 13.57 6.92 16.19
N THR A 101 14.74 6.95 16.84
CA THR A 101 15.31 8.17 17.44
C THR A 101 16.10 9.02 16.46
N CYS A 102 16.36 8.55 15.23
CA CYS A 102 17.03 9.35 14.20
C CYS A 102 16.17 10.56 13.80
N LYS A 103 16.67 11.78 14.06
CA LYS A 103 16.00 13.06 13.74
C LYS A 103 16.97 13.99 13.02
N GLY A 104 16.44 15.01 12.31
CA GLY A 104 17.22 16.01 11.59
C GLY A 104 17.50 15.62 10.12
N GLU A 105 18.27 16.44 9.44
CA GLU A 105 18.50 16.36 7.98
C GLU A 105 19.13 15.03 7.52
N ASN A 106 20.05 14.47 8.30
CA ASN A 106 20.72 13.20 7.99
C ASN A 106 20.02 11.95 8.57
N SER A 107 18.81 12.09 9.11
CA SER A 107 18.09 11.02 9.79
C SER A 107 17.85 9.79 8.90
N LYS A 108 17.58 10.01 7.60
CA LYS A 108 17.35 8.91 6.65
C LYS A 108 18.61 8.10 6.37
N ASP A 109 19.77 8.75 6.27
CA ASP A 109 21.04 8.05 6.02
C ASP A 109 21.54 7.33 7.28
N ALA A 110 21.39 7.94 8.46
CA ALA A 110 21.67 7.30 9.73
C ALA A 110 20.80 6.05 9.98
N ALA A 111 19.49 6.16 9.70
CA ALA A 111 18.58 5.02 9.77
C ALA A 111 18.97 3.90 8.79
N LYS A 112 19.36 4.27 7.58
CA LYS A 112 19.83 3.34 6.55
C LYS A 112 21.12 2.64 6.99
N GLU A 113 22.05 3.37 7.62
CA GLU A 113 23.30 2.80 8.13
C GLU A 113 23.07 1.77 9.25
N LEU A 114 22.19 2.11 10.22
CA LEU A 114 21.83 1.19 11.31
C LEU A 114 21.17 -0.09 10.80
N LEU A 115 20.23 0.03 9.87
CA LEU A 115 19.57 -1.12 9.25
C LEU A 115 20.55 -1.93 8.38
N SER A 116 21.47 -1.27 7.68
CA SER A 116 22.52 -1.95 6.89
C SER A 116 23.41 -2.83 7.75
N ASN A 117 23.85 -2.32 8.91
CA ASN A 117 24.67 -3.09 9.86
C ASN A 117 23.91 -4.29 10.44
N LEU A 118 22.60 -4.12 10.70
CA LEU A 118 21.73 -5.24 11.08
C LEU A 118 21.70 -6.32 9.99
N PHE A 119 21.49 -5.95 8.72
CA PHE A 119 21.46 -6.90 7.60
C PHE A 119 22.82 -7.60 7.39
N VAL A 120 23.95 -6.89 7.56
CA VAL A 120 25.29 -7.52 7.51
C VAL A 120 25.41 -8.61 8.58
N ASN A 121 25.01 -8.32 9.81
CA ASN A 121 25.02 -9.30 10.90
C ASN A 121 24.12 -10.51 10.58
N ILE A 122 22.92 -10.27 10.04
CA ILE A 122 21.97 -11.34 9.69
C ILE A 122 22.53 -12.23 8.59
N ILE A 123 23.05 -11.66 7.51
CA ILE A 123 23.57 -12.42 6.38
C ILE A 123 24.76 -13.30 6.83
N ASN A 124 25.64 -12.77 7.67
CA ASN A 124 26.83 -13.48 8.09
C ASN A 124 26.54 -14.56 9.14
N ASN A 125 25.62 -14.33 10.08
CA ASN A 125 25.46 -15.18 11.26
C ASN A 125 24.10 -15.89 11.34
N TYR A 126 23.05 -15.37 10.66
CA TYR A 126 21.67 -15.82 10.79
C TYR A 126 20.93 -15.80 9.43
N SER A 127 21.60 -16.25 8.36
CA SER A 127 21.10 -16.13 6.97
C SER A 127 19.70 -16.74 6.78
N ALA A 128 19.36 -17.81 7.48
CA ALA A 128 18.04 -18.45 7.47
C ALA A 128 16.90 -17.56 8.06
N ASP A 129 17.25 -16.51 8.79
CA ASP A 129 16.28 -15.57 9.35
C ASP A 129 16.05 -14.34 8.45
N LEU A 130 16.82 -14.19 7.37
CA LEU A 130 16.72 -13.02 6.48
C LEU A 130 15.29 -12.79 5.94
N PRO A 131 14.56 -13.77 5.38
CA PRO A 131 13.18 -13.58 4.97
C PRO A 131 12.26 -13.20 6.14
N LYS A 132 12.43 -13.86 7.30
CA LYS A 132 11.59 -13.63 8.49
C LYS A 132 11.71 -12.20 9.01
N ILE A 133 12.93 -11.66 9.02
CA ILE A 133 13.20 -10.27 9.42
C ILE A 133 12.61 -9.31 8.40
N TYR A 134 12.73 -9.60 7.12
CA TYR A 134 12.12 -8.80 6.07
C TYR A 134 10.60 -8.74 6.21
N TYR A 135 9.94 -9.88 6.43
CA TYR A 135 8.50 -9.91 6.69
C TYR A 135 8.14 -9.12 7.95
N PHE A 136 8.88 -9.29 9.03
CA PHE A 136 8.65 -8.53 10.25
C PHE A 136 8.80 -7.02 10.03
N LEU A 137 9.88 -6.57 9.39
CA LEU A 137 10.12 -5.16 9.07
C LEU A 137 9.06 -4.57 8.11
N SER A 138 8.47 -5.41 7.27
CA SER A 138 7.39 -5.05 6.35
C SER A 138 6.00 -5.23 6.98
N SER A 139 5.92 -5.66 8.25
CA SER A 139 4.67 -5.97 8.97
C SER A 139 3.81 -7.01 8.24
N LYS A 140 4.45 -8.02 7.64
CA LYS A 140 3.85 -9.15 6.92
C LYS A 140 4.12 -10.46 7.66
N VAL A 141 3.38 -11.51 7.27
CA VAL A 141 3.55 -12.88 7.82
C VAL A 141 4.32 -13.77 6.85
N GLY A 142 4.20 -13.48 5.58
CA GLY A 142 4.76 -14.22 4.46
C GLY A 142 4.38 -13.53 3.15
N PRO A 143 4.60 -14.17 1.98
CA PRO A 143 4.13 -13.65 0.70
C PRO A 143 2.62 -13.44 0.70
N GLU A 144 2.13 -12.35 0.14
CA GLU A 144 0.71 -11.98 0.16
C GLU A 144 -0.21 -13.07 -0.42
N TYR A 145 0.24 -13.76 -1.45
CA TYR A 145 -0.55 -14.79 -2.13
C TYR A 145 -0.62 -16.14 -1.38
N ILE A 146 0.24 -16.36 -0.38
CA ILE A 146 0.23 -17.57 0.45
C ILE A 146 -0.40 -17.27 1.81
N SER A 147 -0.19 -16.09 2.34
CA SER A 147 -0.51 -15.76 3.73
C SER A 147 -1.84 -15.01 3.82
N PRO A 148 -2.84 -15.61 4.48
CA PRO A 148 -4.01 -14.87 4.86
C PRO A 148 -3.59 -13.71 5.79
N GLU A 149 -4.29 -12.60 5.72
CA GLU A 149 -4.13 -11.53 6.69
C GLU A 149 -4.28 -12.05 8.13
N PHE A 150 -3.66 -11.36 9.09
CA PHE A 150 -3.83 -11.70 10.53
C PHE A 150 -5.31 -11.81 10.93
N GLY A 151 -6.20 -11.06 10.25
CA GLY A 151 -7.62 -10.99 10.60
C GLY A 151 -7.83 -10.44 12.02
N ILE A 152 -6.92 -9.58 12.47
CA ILE A 152 -6.95 -8.90 13.77
C ILE A 152 -7.25 -7.42 13.48
N GLY A 153 -8.48 -7.01 13.79
CA GLY A 153 -8.87 -5.60 13.73
C GLY A 153 -8.33 -4.79 14.92
N GLU A 154 -8.38 -3.47 14.81
CA GLU A 154 -7.86 -2.55 15.84
C GLU A 154 -8.48 -2.82 17.21
N GLY A 155 -9.81 -2.96 17.31
CA GLY A 155 -10.51 -3.23 18.56
C GLY A 155 -10.15 -4.58 19.21
N ILE A 156 -9.77 -5.61 18.41
CA ILE A 156 -9.30 -6.88 18.95
C ILE A 156 -7.88 -6.71 19.51
N LEU A 157 -7.04 -5.96 18.80
CA LEU A 157 -5.66 -5.68 19.25
C LEU A 157 -5.66 -4.84 20.54
N GLU A 158 -6.55 -3.86 20.66
CA GLU A 158 -6.77 -3.08 21.88
C GLU A 158 -7.15 -3.99 23.05
N LYS A 159 -8.10 -4.92 22.86
CA LYS A 159 -8.48 -5.91 23.89
C LYS A 159 -7.31 -6.82 24.28
N ILE A 160 -6.45 -7.23 23.33
CA ILE A 160 -5.25 -8.02 23.62
C ILE A 160 -4.29 -7.20 24.48
N VAL A 161 -4.00 -5.97 24.09
CA VAL A 161 -3.11 -5.08 24.84
C VAL A 161 -3.66 -4.81 26.24
N GLY A 162 -4.95 -4.45 26.38
CA GLY A 162 -5.60 -4.22 27.67
C GLY A 162 -5.46 -5.43 28.62
N LYS A 163 -5.67 -6.65 28.11
CA LYS A 163 -5.48 -7.91 28.86
C LYS A 163 -4.02 -8.09 29.28
N VAL A 164 -3.07 -7.83 28.40
CA VAL A 164 -1.63 -8.05 28.66
C VAL A 164 -1.05 -7.06 29.68
N ILE A 165 -1.52 -5.82 29.65
CA ILE A 165 -1.03 -4.78 30.60
C ILE A 165 -1.96 -4.58 31.80
N GLY A 166 -3.10 -5.25 31.86
CA GLY A 166 -4.00 -5.27 33.02
C GLY A 166 -4.76 -3.96 33.23
N ILE A 167 -5.22 -3.28 32.16
CA ILE A 167 -6.03 -2.05 32.25
C ILE A 167 -7.37 -2.21 31.55
N SER A 168 -8.36 -1.43 31.99
CA SER A 168 -9.69 -1.41 31.36
C SER A 168 -9.67 -0.71 30.01
N ASP A 169 -10.66 -1.04 29.17
CA ASP A 169 -10.80 -0.46 27.81
C ASP A 169 -10.91 1.09 27.87
N LYS A 170 -11.56 1.64 28.91
CA LYS A 170 -11.66 3.09 29.10
C LYS A 170 -10.29 3.75 29.29
N ILE A 171 -9.49 3.23 30.23
CA ILE A 171 -8.13 3.73 30.50
C ILE A 171 -7.23 3.55 29.27
N LEU A 172 -7.39 2.43 28.54
CA LEU A 172 -6.65 2.18 27.32
C LEU A 172 -6.93 3.25 26.26
N LYS A 173 -8.21 3.59 26.03
CA LYS A 173 -8.62 4.62 25.07
C LYS A 173 -8.08 6.00 25.44
N GLU A 174 -8.18 6.39 26.71
CA GLU A 174 -7.61 7.66 27.22
C GLU A 174 -6.10 7.74 26.94
N LYS A 175 -5.35 6.69 27.27
CA LYS A 175 -3.90 6.62 26.98
C LYS A 175 -3.59 6.59 25.48
N LEU A 176 -4.44 5.97 24.68
CA LEU A 176 -4.27 5.92 23.23
C LEU A 176 -4.49 7.31 22.60
N ILE A 177 -5.47 8.07 23.06
CA ILE A 177 -5.68 9.48 22.66
C ILE A 177 -4.46 10.32 23.04
N GLU A 178 -3.96 10.16 24.25
CA GLU A 178 -2.80 10.89 24.76
C GLU A 178 -1.50 10.56 24.00
N THR A 179 -1.23 9.28 23.73
CA THR A 179 0.03 8.82 23.11
C THR A 179 -0.03 8.76 21.57
N GLY A 180 -1.22 8.51 20.99
CA GLY A 180 -1.43 8.28 19.55
C GLY A 180 -0.81 6.97 19.04
N ASP A 181 -0.37 6.07 19.92
CA ASP A 181 0.35 4.84 19.56
C ASP A 181 0.13 3.71 20.57
N LEU A 182 -0.63 2.70 20.15
CA LEU A 182 -0.94 1.54 20.98
C LEU A 182 0.32 0.75 21.41
N GLY A 183 1.36 0.72 20.55
CA GLY A 183 2.65 0.10 20.90
C GLY A 183 3.34 0.80 22.06
N THR A 184 3.29 2.14 22.11
CA THR A 184 3.80 2.93 23.23
C THR A 184 2.99 2.68 24.49
N VAL A 185 1.65 2.66 24.40
CA VAL A 185 0.77 2.33 25.54
C VAL A 185 1.10 0.94 26.09
N ALA A 186 1.26 -0.06 25.23
CA ALA A 186 1.63 -1.42 25.64
C ALA A 186 3.00 -1.46 26.35
N SER A 187 3.98 -0.73 25.83
CA SER A 187 5.32 -0.63 26.42
C SER A 187 5.30 0.01 27.79
N GLU A 188 4.59 1.12 27.95
CA GLU A 188 4.50 1.86 29.23
C GLU A 188 3.72 1.08 30.29
N GLY A 189 2.58 0.47 29.86
CA GLY A 189 1.73 -0.32 30.75
C GLY A 189 2.45 -1.54 31.34
N LYS A 190 3.36 -2.15 30.58
CA LYS A 190 4.11 -3.32 31.06
C LYS A 190 5.04 -3.04 32.25
N LYS A 191 5.30 -1.78 32.58
CA LYS A 191 6.00 -1.40 33.82
C LYS A 191 5.24 -1.81 35.10
N ASN A 192 3.92 -1.84 35.03
CA ASN A 192 3.04 -2.07 36.16
C ASN A 192 2.88 -3.58 36.53
N VAL A 193 3.30 -4.48 35.60
CA VAL A 193 3.17 -5.94 35.83
C VAL A 193 4.31 -6.54 36.63
N LYS A 194 5.36 -5.76 36.99
CA LYS A 194 6.43 -6.22 37.88
C LYS A 194 5.94 -6.61 39.29
N THR A 195 4.74 -6.21 39.66
CA THR A 195 4.13 -6.60 40.95
C THR A 195 3.59 -8.04 40.98
N MET A 196 3.46 -8.73 39.83
CA MET A 196 3.15 -10.16 39.84
C MET A 196 4.37 -11.07 40.07
N ASP A 197 5.60 -10.53 40.06
CA ASP A 197 6.80 -11.29 40.42
C ASP A 197 6.80 -11.72 41.91
N ALA A 198 5.98 -11.11 42.78
CA ALA A 198 5.77 -11.58 44.14
C ALA A 198 5.07 -12.95 44.21
N PHE A 199 4.28 -13.33 43.19
CA PHE A 199 3.67 -14.65 43.10
C PHE A 199 4.53 -15.69 42.37
N SER A 200 5.54 -15.24 41.57
CA SER A 200 6.43 -16.13 40.83
C SER A 200 7.45 -16.84 41.74
N ASN A 201 7.64 -16.39 42.97
CA ASN A 201 8.48 -17.09 43.98
C ASN A 201 7.90 -18.43 44.44
N PHE A 202 6.62 -18.69 44.16
CA PHE A 202 5.97 -19.99 44.44
C PHE A 202 6.00 -20.97 43.26
N ILE A 203 6.26 -20.50 42.03
CA ILE A 203 6.45 -21.35 40.86
C ILE A 203 7.88 -21.15 40.39
N LYS A 204 8.73 -22.18 40.51
CA LYS A 204 10.09 -22.20 39.92
C LYS A 204 9.98 -22.01 38.41
N VAL A 205 9.76 -20.78 37.95
CA VAL A 205 9.86 -20.42 36.53
C VAL A 205 11.36 -20.31 36.24
N GLY A 206 11.88 -21.28 35.51
CA GLY A 206 13.26 -21.22 35.04
C GLY A 206 13.51 -19.93 34.22
N PRO A 207 14.77 -19.57 33.95
CA PRO A 207 15.10 -18.31 33.27
C PRO A 207 14.29 -18.16 32.02
N GLN A 208 13.53 -17.06 31.90
CA GLN A 208 12.62 -16.80 30.80
C GLN A 208 13.40 -16.85 29.48
N LYS A 209 13.09 -17.85 28.63
CA LYS A 209 13.80 -18.06 27.36
C LYS A 209 13.57 -16.83 26.48
N LYS A 210 14.62 -16.12 26.10
CA LYS A 210 14.56 -14.91 25.26
C LYS A 210 13.87 -15.22 23.94
N LEU A 211 13.03 -14.31 23.45
CA LEU A 211 12.32 -14.47 22.17
C LEU A 211 13.27 -14.38 20.98
N THR A 212 13.09 -15.26 20.00
CA THR A 212 13.77 -15.20 18.70
C THR A 212 12.80 -14.79 17.60
N ILE A 213 13.32 -14.24 16.48
CA ILE A 213 12.48 -13.87 15.35
C ILE A 213 11.75 -15.09 14.75
N SER A 214 12.38 -16.25 14.73
CA SER A 214 11.75 -17.52 14.28
C SER A 214 10.52 -17.90 15.13
N GLN A 215 10.58 -17.73 16.46
CA GLN A 215 9.45 -18.00 17.33
C GLN A 215 8.29 -17.03 17.08
N ILE A 216 8.58 -15.74 16.92
CA ILE A 216 7.57 -14.72 16.61
C ILE A 216 6.88 -15.02 15.28
N MET A 217 7.66 -15.26 14.22
CA MET A 217 7.11 -15.52 12.90
C MET A 217 6.34 -16.86 12.86
N LYS A 218 6.73 -17.86 13.65
CA LYS A 218 5.95 -19.09 13.82
C LYS A 218 4.57 -18.82 14.45
N VAL A 219 4.51 -17.99 15.49
CA VAL A 219 3.22 -17.58 16.10
C VAL A 219 2.40 -16.77 15.10
N TYR A 220 2.99 -15.83 14.38
CA TYR A 220 2.31 -15.03 13.37
C TYR A 220 1.71 -15.89 12.25
N LYS A 221 2.48 -16.85 11.70
CA LYS A 221 1.97 -17.84 10.72
C LYS A 221 0.79 -18.63 11.30
N ASN A 222 0.89 -19.11 12.54
CA ASN A 222 -0.19 -19.84 13.21
C ASN A 222 -1.45 -18.99 13.39
N VAL A 223 -1.31 -17.70 13.74
CA VAL A 223 -2.44 -16.77 13.85
C VAL A 223 -3.10 -16.53 12.48
N ALA A 224 -2.31 -16.36 11.43
CA ALA A 224 -2.81 -16.06 10.09
C ALA A 224 -3.64 -17.22 9.49
N VAL A 225 -3.25 -18.48 9.71
CA VAL A 225 -3.95 -19.66 9.13
C VAL A 225 -5.20 -20.07 9.89
N LYS A 226 -5.45 -19.54 11.10
CA LYS A 226 -6.64 -19.89 11.89
C LYS A 226 -7.92 -19.36 11.23
N LYS A 227 -8.84 -20.28 10.88
CA LYS A 227 -10.16 -20.00 10.27
C LYS A 227 -11.26 -20.63 11.13
N GLY A 228 -12.51 -20.15 11.04
CA GLY A 228 -13.68 -20.70 11.71
C GLY A 228 -14.19 -19.90 12.92
N LYS A 229 -15.31 -20.34 13.52
CA LYS A 229 -16.06 -19.60 14.56
C LYS A 229 -15.26 -19.34 15.85
N SER A 230 -14.40 -20.29 16.28
CA SER A 230 -13.53 -20.13 17.48
C SER A 230 -12.16 -19.50 17.19
N SER A 231 -11.88 -19.17 15.94
CA SER A 231 -10.56 -18.71 15.52
C SER A 231 -10.12 -17.41 16.20
N GLN A 232 -11.06 -16.52 16.54
CA GLN A 232 -10.76 -15.25 17.19
C GLN A 232 -10.18 -15.43 18.59
N ASP A 233 -10.80 -16.27 19.42
CA ASP A 233 -10.32 -16.51 20.80
C ASP A 233 -8.98 -17.23 20.80
N GLU A 234 -8.76 -18.16 19.88
CA GLU A 234 -7.47 -18.82 19.72
C GLU A 234 -6.38 -17.84 19.26
N LYS A 235 -6.69 -16.93 18.34
CA LYS A 235 -5.76 -15.86 17.91
C LYS A 235 -5.42 -14.95 19.06
N ILE A 236 -6.41 -14.51 19.85
CA ILE A 236 -6.22 -13.68 21.04
C ILE A 236 -5.30 -14.39 22.03
N LYS A 237 -5.55 -15.67 22.31
CA LYS A 237 -4.72 -16.47 23.23
C LYS A 237 -3.27 -16.55 22.77
N LEU A 238 -3.03 -16.91 21.51
CA LEU A 238 -1.68 -17.03 20.94
C LEU A 238 -0.89 -15.70 21.02
N LEU A 239 -1.56 -14.57 20.73
CA LEU A 239 -0.93 -13.27 20.78
C LEU A 239 -0.71 -12.77 22.21
N CYS A 240 -1.64 -13.01 23.13
CA CYS A 240 -1.44 -12.74 24.55
C CYS A 240 -0.22 -13.51 25.09
N ASP A 241 -0.13 -14.83 24.81
CA ASP A 241 0.97 -15.69 25.24
C ASP A 241 2.32 -15.21 24.71
N LEU A 242 2.37 -14.72 23.45
CA LEU A 242 3.55 -14.12 22.86
C LEU A 242 3.92 -12.81 23.57
N MET A 243 2.95 -11.92 23.75
CA MET A 243 3.18 -10.60 24.37
C MET A 243 3.50 -10.67 25.87
N PHE A 244 3.03 -11.70 26.58
CA PHE A 244 3.43 -11.95 27.96
C PHE A 244 4.92 -12.31 28.09
N LYS A 245 5.49 -13.03 27.10
CA LYS A 245 6.90 -13.40 27.04
C LYS A 245 7.82 -12.26 26.62
N ALA A 246 7.29 -11.28 25.91
CA ALA A 246 8.03 -10.13 25.42
C ALA A 246 8.38 -9.16 26.55
N ASP A 247 9.55 -8.52 26.50
CA ASP A 247 9.87 -7.45 27.41
C ASP A 247 9.16 -6.13 27.04
N LYS A 248 9.41 -5.08 27.84
CA LYS A 248 8.80 -3.76 27.69
C LYS A 248 9.02 -3.14 26.32
N VAL A 249 10.18 -3.35 25.72
CA VAL A 249 10.53 -2.72 24.43
C VAL A 249 10.10 -3.61 23.27
N GLU A 250 10.21 -4.92 23.43
CA GLU A 250 9.78 -5.91 22.44
C GLU A 250 8.28 -5.82 22.18
N ILE A 251 7.45 -5.68 23.23
CA ILE A 251 5.99 -5.59 23.07
C ILE A 251 5.56 -4.38 22.21
N LYS A 252 6.28 -3.26 22.29
CA LYS A 252 6.04 -2.06 21.48
C LYS A 252 6.04 -2.40 19.99
N PHE A 253 7.07 -3.11 19.54
CA PHE A 253 7.23 -3.44 18.12
C PHE A 253 6.38 -4.63 17.70
N LEU A 254 6.04 -5.56 18.60
CA LEU A 254 5.05 -6.60 18.31
C LEU A 254 3.67 -5.99 18.05
N VAL A 255 3.21 -5.06 18.88
CA VAL A 255 1.93 -4.37 18.68
C VAL A 255 1.94 -3.57 17.37
N ARG A 256 3.00 -2.81 17.11
CA ARG A 256 3.13 -2.00 15.91
C ARG A 256 3.18 -2.85 14.62
N SER A 257 3.84 -4.01 14.63
CA SER A 257 3.86 -4.92 13.49
C SER A 257 2.46 -5.48 13.17
N LEU A 258 1.65 -5.77 14.19
CA LEU A 258 0.26 -6.19 14.03
C LEU A 258 -0.65 -5.07 13.54
N GLN A 259 -0.31 -3.80 13.81
CA GLN A 259 -0.96 -2.61 13.23
C GLN A 259 -0.49 -2.31 11.78
N LYS A 260 0.27 -3.19 11.16
CA LYS A 260 0.85 -3.06 9.81
C LYS A 260 1.76 -1.82 9.65
N SER A 261 2.32 -1.27 10.74
CA SER A 261 3.24 -0.12 10.71
C SER A 261 4.15 -0.06 11.93
N LEU A 262 5.46 -0.23 11.73
CA LEU A 262 6.45 -0.15 12.81
C LEU A 262 6.69 1.26 13.36
N LYS A 263 6.23 2.31 12.65
CA LYS A 263 6.37 3.73 13.03
C LYS A 263 7.82 4.18 13.32
N ILE A 264 8.79 3.60 12.60
CA ILE A 264 10.24 3.90 12.74
C ILE A 264 10.75 4.96 11.74
N GLY A 265 9.88 5.59 10.96
CA GLY A 265 10.29 6.55 9.92
C GLY A 265 10.98 5.93 8.69
N ALA A 266 11.15 4.62 8.64
CA ALA A 266 11.74 3.90 7.51
C ALA A 266 10.65 3.27 6.64
N SER A 267 10.57 3.70 5.38
CA SER A 267 9.69 3.11 4.37
C SER A 267 10.30 1.82 3.80
N PHE A 268 9.50 1.04 3.07
CA PHE A 268 9.99 -0.10 2.28
C PHE A 268 11.23 0.25 1.43
N LYS A 269 11.22 1.42 0.77
CA LYS A 269 12.37 1.88 -0.03
C LYS A 269 13.61 2.11 0.83
N THR A 270 13.46 2.59 2.05
CA THR A 270 14.56 2.78 2.99
C THR A 270 15.14 1.44 3.43
N ILE A 271 14.29 0.46 3.73
CA ILE A 271 14.70 -0.90 4.12
C ILE A 271 15.47 -1.57 2.97
N LEU A 272 14.94 -1.52 1.73
CA LEU A 272 15.61 -2.09 0.56
C LEU A 272 16.94 -1.37 0.25
N SER A 273 17.00 -0.05 0.44
CA SER A 273 18.25 0.72 0.27
C SER A 273 19.29 0.39 1.36
N ALA A 274 18.86 0.13 2.60
CA ALA A 274 19.75 -0.35 3.65
C ALA A 274 20.27 -1.76 3.35
N PHE A 275 19.44 -2.60 2.77
CA PHE A 275 19.81 -3.94 2.35
C PHE A 275 20.83 -3.90 1.20
N SER A 276 20.65 -3.01 0.20
CA SER A 276 21.64 -2.83 -0.87
C SER A 276 23.00 -2.38 -0.31
N ARG A 277 23.02 -1.45 0.65
CA ARG A 277 24.24 -1.03 1.35
C ARG A 277 24.91 -2.19 2.10
N ALA A 278 24.13 -3.07 2.72
CA ALA A 278 24.66 -4.25 3.39
C ALA A 278 25.37 -5.20 2.41
N ILE A 279 24.75 -5.48 1.27
CA ILE A 279 25.34 -6.31 0.22
C ILE A 279 26.63 -5.68 -0.32
N THR A 280 26.63 -4.36 -0.59
CA THR A 280 27.82 -3.63 -1.03
C THR A 280 28.98 -3.78 -0.03
N LYS A 281 28.70 -3.67 1.28
CA LYS A 281 29.69 -3.88 2.33
C LYS A 281 30.24 -5.31 2.33
N ILE A 282 29.38 -6.33 2.18
CA ILE A 282 29.81 -7.74 2.16
C ILE A 282 30.64 -8.04 0.91
N LEU A 283 30.27 -7.50 -0.24
CA LEU A 283 31.00 -7.62 -1.49
C LEU A 283 32.26 -6.71 -1.56
N LYS A 284 32.59 -6.01 -0.46
CA LYS A 284 33.76 -5.11 -0.33
C LYS A 284 33.80 -4.01 -1.39
N ASN A 285 32.68 -3.35 -1.60
CA ASN A 285 32.51 -2.23 -2.54
C ASN A 285 32.88 -2.54 -4.00
N LYS A 286 32.85 -3.82 -4.41
CA LYS A 286 33.10 -4.21 -5.81
C LYS A 286 31.96 -3.80 -6.76
N THR A 287 30.79 -3.50 -6.24
CA THR A 287 29.60 -3.09 -7.01
C THR A 287 28.99 -1.85 -6.37
N ASP A 288 28.52 -0.90 -7.17
CA ASP A 288 27.87 0.32 -6.68
C ASP A 288 26.57 0.03 -5.92
N GLU A 289 26.36 0.70 -4.78
CA GLU A 289 25.17 0.56 -3.95
C GLU A 289 23.88 0.84 -4.73
N LYS A 290 23.90 1.86 -5.62
CA LYS A 290 22.72 2.23 -6.42
C LYS A 290 22.40 1.16 -7.44
N GLU A 291 23.41 0.50 -8.00
CA GLU A 291 23.22 -0.59 -8.94
C GLU A 291 22.64 -1.82 -8.24
N ILE A 292 23.16 -2.20 -7.08
CA ILE A 292 22.56 -3.27 -6.26
C ILE A 292 21.12 -2.95 -5.92
N TYR A 293 20.82 -1.71 -5.54
CA TYR A 293 19.42 -1.30 -5.24
C TYR A 293 18.50 -1.48 -6.45
N ARG A 294 18.95 -1.13 -7.66
CA ARG A 294 18.19 -1.29 -8.90
C ARG A 294 17.91 -2.76 -9.20
N ILE A 295 18.93 -3.60 -9.09
CA ILE A 295 18.82 -5.05 -9.28
C ILE A 295 17.82 -5.64 -8.29
N LEU A 296 17.95 -5.34 -6.99
CA LEU A 296 17.04 -5.80 -5.94
C LEU A 296 15.59 -5.40 -6.21
N LEU A 297 15.39 -4.14 -6.61
CA LEU A 297 14.04 -3.62 -6.86
C LEU A 297 13.41 -4.30 -8.09
N ALA A 298 14.16 -4.47 -9.16
CA ALA A 298 13.70 -5.13 -10.38
C ALA A 298 13.34 -6.59 -10.11
N SER A 299 14.23 -7.34 -9.50
CA SER A 299 14.04 -8.76 -9.16
C SER A 299 12.86 -8.98 -8.21
N LYS A 300 12.75 -8.15 -7.15
CA LYS A 300 11.63 -8.20 -6.21
C LYS A 300 10.27 -7.87 -6.86
N ASN A 301 10.23 -7.01 -7.86
CA ASN A 301 9.01 -6.68 -8.56
C ASN A 301 8.54 -7.78 -9.53
N GLN A 302 9.45 -8.55 -10.06
CA GLN A 302 9.14 -9.70 -10.92
C GLN A 302 8.76 -10.94 -10.10
N LEU A 303 9.42 -11.15 -8.96
CA LEU A 303 9.21 -12.29 -8.08
C LEU A 303 8.72 -11.80 -6.71
N SER A 304 7.46 -11.99 -6.40
CA SER A 304 6.86 -11.54 -5.14
C SER A 304 7.03 -12.53 -3.97
N ASP A 305 7.75 -13.64 -4.19
CA ASP A 305 8.10 -14.60 -3.14
C ASP A 305 9.42 -14.22 -2.46
N GLU A 306 9.34 -13.75 -1.22
CA GLU A 306 10.49 -13.29 -0.46
C GLU A 306 11.41 -14.45 -0.05
N ASP A 307 10.88 -15.63 0.23
CA ASP A 307 11.70 -16.76 0.64
C ASP A 307 12.62 -17.21 -0.52
N ILE A 308 12.08 -17.29 -1.74
CA ILE A 308 12.83 -17.59 -2.96
C ILE A 308 13.80 -16.43 -3.27
N PHE A 309 13.33 -15.20 -3.24
CA PHE A 309 14.13 -14.01 -3.53
C PHE A 309 15.38 -13.91 -2.63
N PHE A 310 15.20 -14.03 -1.32
CA PHE A 310 16.34 -13.99 -0.39
C PHE A 310 17.21 -15.25 -0.46
N GLY A 311 16.62 -16.40 -0.81
CA GLY A 311 17.38 -17.61 -1.09
C GLY A 311 18.42 -17.41 -2.22
N HIS A 312 18.00 -16.86 -3.35
CA HIS A 312 18.92 -16.54 -4.46
C HIS A 312 19.97 -15.50 -4.07
N ILE A 313 19.61 -14.48 -3.28
CA ILE A 313 20.59 -13.49 -2.79
C ILE A 313 21.68 -14.14 -1.93
N ILE A 314 21.29 -15.00 -0.99
CA ILE A 314 22.24 -15.69 -0.12
C ILE A 314 23.15 -16.58 -0.96
N GLU A 315 22.61 -17.31 -1.93
CA GLU A 315 23.36 -18.16 -2.84
C GLU A 315 24.41 -17.38 -3.65
N LEU A 316 24.02 -16.24 -4.26
CA LEU A 316 24.93 -15.37 -5.01
C LEU A 316 26.05 -14.79 -4.14
N ILE A 317 25.72 -14.38 -2.90
CA ILE A 317 26.72 -13.88 -1.94
C ILE A 317 27.71 -14.98 -1.56
N GLN A 318 27.25 -16.21 -1.31
CA GLN A 318 28.08 -17.35 -0.94
C GLN A 318 28.97 -17.77 -2.09
N LYS A 319 28.47 -17.84 -3.31
CA LYS A 319 29.19 -18.18 -4.52
C LYS A 319 30.14 -17.08 -5.02
N LYS A 320 29.98 -15.84 -4.50
CA LYS A 320 30.70 -14.63 -4.95
C LYS A 320 30.58 -14.38 -6.45
N THR A 321 29.48 -14.78 -7.07
CA THR A 321 29.18 -14.60 -8.48
C THR A 321 28.68 -13.17 -8.77
N ASN A 322 28.43 -12.89 -10.06
CA ASN A 322 27.91 -11.59 -10.48
C ASN A 322 26.50 -11.36 -9.95
N PHE A 323 26.29 -10.29 -9.19
CA PHE A 323 25.01 -10.00 -8.57
C PHE A 323 23.90 -9.68 -9.59
N SER A 324 24.24 -9.29 -10.83
CA SER A 324 23.29 -9.05 -11.92
C SER A 324 22.51 -10.30 -12.32
N GLU A 325 23.04 -11.52 -12.05
CA GLU A 325 22.34 -12.79 -12.29
C GLU A 325 21.03 -12.91 -11.51
N LEU A 326 20.85 -12.11 -10.44
CA LEU A 326 19.62 -12.10 -9.65
C LEU A 326 18.39 -11.79 -10.49
N ILE A 327 18.50 -10.94 -11.51
CA ILE A 327 17.39 -10.58 -12.40
C ILE A 327 16.91 -11.81 -13.17
N ASP A 328 17.86 -12.61 -13.68
CA ASP A 328 17.55 -13.83 -14.44
C ASP A 328 17.01 -14.94 -13.53
N LEU A 329 17.47 -15.02 -12.28
CA LEU A 329 16.97 -15.99 -11.29
C LEU A 329 15.55 -15.66 -10.81
N CYS A 330 15.21 -14.36 -10.78
CA CYS A 330 13.94 -13.84 -10.28
C CYS A 330 12.94 -13.49 -11.40
N HIS A 331 12.97 -14.20 -12.54
CA HIS A 331 12.01 -13.99 -13.63
C HIS A 331 10.57 -14.37 -13.24
N ILE A 332 9.59 -13.82 -13.97
CA ILE A 332 8.18 -14.12 -13.74
C ILE A 332 7.87 -15.59 -14.06
N ARG A 333 6.94 -16.16 -13.30
CA ARG A 333 6.46 -17.54 -13.47
C ARG A 333 5.02 -17.69 -12.98
N CYS A 334 4.28 -18.62 -13.56
CA CYS A 334 2.94 -18.94 -13.10
C CYS A 334 2.94 -19.41 -11.63
N GLY A 335 1.87 -19.09 -10.89
CA GLY A 335 1.72 -19.43 -9.48
C GLY A 335 2.35 -18.43 -8.50
N ILE A 336 3.20 -17.53 -8.96
CA ILE A 336 3.77 -16.42 -8.18
C ILE A 336 3.34 -15.10 -8.83
N PRO A 337 2.50 -14.29 -8.18
CA PRO A 337 1.99 -13.08 -8.80
C PRO A 337 3.07 -12.03 -9.00
N VAL A 338 2.94 -11.30 -10.10
CA VAL A 338 3.84 -10.21 -10.51
C VAL A 338 3.32 -8.90 -9.92
N ASN A 339 4.19 -8.05 -9.37
CA ASN A 339 3.78 -6.74 -8.93
C ASN A 339 3.17 -5.93 -10.09
N PRO A 340 1.91 -5.46 -10.00
CA PRO A 340 1.24 -4.84 -11.13
C PRO A 340 1.86 -3.49 -11.50
N GLN A 341 2.02 -3.22 -12.79
CA GLN A 341 2.36 -1.89 -13.27
C GLN A 341 1.23 -0.91 -12.96
N LEU A 342 1.57 0.33 -12.57
CA LEU A 342 0.63 1.33 -12.08
C LEU A 342 0.65 2.59 -12.96
N ALA A 343 -0.53 3.14 -13.24
CA ALA A 343 -0.68 4.40 -13.96
C ALA A 343 -0.48 5.63 -13.04
N ARG A 344 0.11 6.70 -13.58
CA ARG A 344 0.17 8.03 -12.94
C ARG A 344 -1.10 8.82 -13.23
N PRO A 345 -1.61 9.61 -12.29
CA PRO A 345 -2.70 10.53 -12.57
C PRO A 345 -2.21 11.65 -13.52
N THR A 346 -3.11 12.10 -14.39
CA THR A 346 -2.93 13.28 -15.25
C THR A 346 -4.14 14.19 -15.13
N THR A 347 -3.93 15.49 -15.26
CA THR A 347 -4.95 16.51 -15.00
C THR A 347 -5.72 16.93 -16.27
N GLY A 348 -5.31 16.46 -17.44
CA GLY A 348 -6.01 16.83 -18.69
C GLY A 348 -5.37 16.22 -19.92
N ILE A 349 -6.10 16.32 -21.04
CA ILE A 349 -5.72 15.78 -22.34
C ILE A 349 -4.46 16.48 -22.88
N LYS A 350 -4.35 17.79 -22.71
CA LYS A 350 -3.16 18.56 -23.12
C LYS A 350 -1.87 18.00 -22.52
N VAL A 351 -1.88 17.65 -21.22
CA VAL A 351 -0.72 17.09 -20.52
C VAL A 351 -0.33 15.71 -21.11
N ILE A 352 -1.32 14.95 -21.61
CA ILE A 352 -1.06 13.67 -22.27
C ILE A 352 -0.32 13.91 -23.58
N PHE A 353 -0.78 14.83 -24.43
CA PHE A 353 -0.12 15.16 -25.68
C PHE A 353 1.29 15.71 -25.48
N GLU A 354 1.48 16.61 -24.51
CA GLU A 354 2.81 17.10 -24.17
C GLU A 354 3.75 15.95 -23.73
N ARG A 355 3.20 14.97 -23.02
CA ARG A 355 4.00 13.84 -22.51
C ARG A 355 4.36 12.83 -23.58
N PHE A 356 3.45 12.55 -24.51
CA PHE A 356 3.63 11.56 -25.56
C PHE A 356 4.00 12.16 -26.94
N ALA A 357 4.39 13.45 -26.99
CA ALA A 357 4.60 14.22 -28.21
C ALA A 357 5.27 13.43 -29.37
N ASP A 358 6.32 12.65 -29.05
CA ASP A 358 7.10 11.86 -30.03
C ASP A 358 6.89 10.35 -29.88
N THR A 359 5.90 9.92 -29.11
CA THR A 359 5.69 8.50 -28.77
C THR A 359 4.25 8.10 -29.06
N PRO A 360 4.01 7.12 -29.97
CA PRO A 360 2.68 6.58 -30.17
C PRO A 360 2.10 6.04 -28.86
N PHE A 361 0.84 6.33 -28.63
CA PHE A 361 0.11 5.89 -27.46
C PHE A 361 -1.27 5.34 -27.82
N THR A 362 -1.89 4.67 -26.88
CA THR A 362 -3.25 4.15 -26.95
C THR A 362 -4.02 4.59 -25.72
N CYS A 363 -5.31 4.86 -25.90
CA CYS A 363 -6.25 5.11 -24.82
C CYS A 363 -7.11 3.85 -24.60
N GLU A 364 -7.18 3.34 -23.39
CA GLU A 364 -8.07 2.24 -23.03
C GLU A 364 -9.12 2.71 -22.03
N TYR A 365 -10.30 2.08 -22.03
CA TYR A 365 -11.29 2.31 -20.99
C TYR A 365 -10.70 1.99 -19.60
N LYS A 366 -10.91 2.89 -18.66
CA LYS A 366 -10.62 2.63 -17.27
C LYS A 366 -11.85 2.04 -16.60
N TYR A 367 -11.93 0.73 -16.65
CA TYR A 367 -13.03 0.00 -16.01
C TYR A 367 -13.04 0.23 -14.48
N ASP A 368 -14.23 0.24 -13.89
CA ASP A 368 -14.41 0.33 -12.43
C ASP A 368 -14.72 -1.08 -11.89
N GLY A 369 -13.67 -1.79 -11.47
CA GLY A 369 -13.72 -3.18 -11.07
C GLY A 369 -12.64 -3.55 -10.05
N PHE A 370 -12.38 -4.84 -9.93
CA PHE A 370 -11.23 -5.38 -9.22
C PHE A 370 -10.19 -5.88 -10.20
N ARG A 371 -8.98 -5.32 -10.16
CA ARG A 371 -7.88 -5.82 -10.97
C ARG A 371 -7.56 -7.24 -10.58
N GLY A 372 -7.55 -8.12 -11.56
CA GLY A 372 -7.22 -9.53 -11.44
C GLY A 372 -6.02 -9.89 -12.30
N GLN A 373 -5.11 -10.66 -11.74
CA GLN A 373 -4.05 -11.32 -12.47
C GLN A 373 -4.36 -12.81 -12.52
N ILE A 374 -4.66 -13.33 -13.72
CA ILE A 374 -5.13 -14.70 -13.93
C ILE A 374 -3.92 -15.54 -14.34
N HIS A 375 -3.59 -16.53 -13.54
CA HIS A 375 -2.56 -17.52 -13.83
C HIS A 375 -3.18 -18.86 -14.16
N TYR A 376 -2.79 -19.43 -15.28
CA TYR A 376 -3.11 -20.81 -15.63
C TYR A 376 -1.81 -21.60 -15.83
N TYR A 377 -1.69 -22.75 -15.18
CA TYR A 377 -0.54 -23.65 -15.29
C TYR A 377 -0.85 -24.98 -14.62
N ASN A 378 -0.24 -26.07 -15.05
CA ASN A 378 -0.45 -27.41 -14.48
C ASN A 378 -1.95 -27.77 -14.35
N LYS A 379 -2.78 -27.41 -15.32
CA LYS A 379 -4.24 -27.58 -15.33
C LYS A 379 -4.95 -26.93 -14.13
N LYS A 380 -4.39 -25.88 -13.59
CA LYS A 380 -4.91 -25.12 -12.45
C LYS A 380 -5.00 -23.65 -12.76
N THR A 381 -6.12 -23.03 -12.41
CA THR A 381 -6.33 -21.59 -12.49
C THR A 381 -6.16 -20.99 -11.10
N GLN A 382 -5.40 -19.89 -11.01
CA GLN A 382 -5.30 -19.05 -9.82
C GLN A 382 -5.55 -17.58 -10.19
N ILE A 383 -6.19 -16.86 -9.28
CA ILE A 383 -6.56 -15.45 -9.47
C ILE A 383 -5.96 -14.63 -8.34
N PHE A 384 -5.15 -13.62 -8.68
CA PHE A 384 -4.51 -12.76 -7.70
C PHE A 384 -5.03 -11.32 -7.81
N SER A 385 -5.22 -10.68 -6.65
CA SER A 385 -5.63 -9.27 -6.56
C SER A 385 -4.51 -8.31 -6.93
N ARG A 386 -4.86 -7.03 -7.05
CA ARG A 386 -3.90 -5.93 -7.18
C ARG A 386 -2.84 -5.91 -6.06
N ASN A 387 -3.19 -6.39 -4.87
CA ASN A 387 -2.29 -6.48 -3.71
C ASN A 387 -1.60 -7.85 -3.61
N LEU A 388 -1.69 -8.68 -4.67
CA LEU A 388 -1.09 -10.01 -4.77
C LEU A 388 -1.75 -11.07 -3.88
N GLU A 389 -2.94 -10.81 -3.34
CA GLU A 389 -3.69 -11.76 -2.51
C GLU A 389 -4.37 -12.80 -3.40
N ASP A 390 -4.38 -14.07 -3.00
CA ASP A 390 -5.11 -15.12 -3.70
C ASP A 390 -6.64 -14.93 -3.51
N MET A 391 -7.33 -14.67 -4.61
CA MET A 391 -8.78 -14.50 -4.67
C MET A 391 -9.49 -15.65 -5.41
N THR A 392 -8.83 -16.77 -5.65
CA THR A 392 -9.36 -17.87 -6.46
C THR A 392 -10.71 -18.37 -5.92
N GLU A 393 -10.84 -18.52 -4.59
CA GLU A 393 -12.09 -18.94 -3.93
C GLU A 393 -13.22 -17.91 -4.04
N THR A 394 -12.92 -16.65 -4.36
CA THR A 394 -13.92 -15.58 -4.53
C THR A 394 -14.57 -15.60 -5.91
N TYR A 395 -13.87 -16.17 -6.90
CA TYR A 395 -14.27 -16.16 -8.31
C TYR A 395 -14.31 -17.57 -8.92
N PRO A 396 -15.08 -18.51 -8.36
CA PRO A 396 -15.16 -19.89 -8.89
C PRO A 396 -15.78 -19.95 -10.30
N ASP A 397 -16.65 -18.99 -10.65
CA ASP A 397 -17.21 -18.82 -12.00
C ASP A 397 -16.16 -18.45 -13.05
N VAL A 398 -15.20 -17.61 -12.69
CA VAL A 398 -14.05 -17.29 -13.58
C VAL A 398 -13.14 -18.50 -13.73
N VAL A 399 -12.89 -19.24 -12.66
CA VAL A 399 -12.09 -20.48 -12.68
C VAL A 399 -12.72 -21.51 -13.60
N GLU A 400 -14.03 -21.74 -13.48
CA GLU A 400 -14.77 -22.68 -14.32
C GLU A 400 -14.72 -22.25 -15.80
N PHE A 401 -14.96 -20.97 -16.07
CA PHE A 401 -14.87 -20.44 -17.43
C PHE A 401 -13.49 -20.68 -18.06
N ILE A 402 -12.42 -20.33 -17.35
CA ILE A 402 -11.05 -20.53 -17.86
C ILE A 402 -10.78 -22.01 -18.16
N ASN A 403 -11.17 -22.90 -17.24
CA ASN A 403 -10.96 -24.33 -17.44
C ASN A 403 -11.72 -24.88 -18.66
N ASN A 404 -12.94 -24.41 -18.90
CA ASN A 404 -13.73 -24.78 -20.06
C ASN A 404 -13.15 -24.21 -21.35
N PHE A 405 -12.75 -22.91 -21.34
CA PHE A 405 -12.09 -22.26 -22.46
C PHE A 405 -10.83 -23.01 -22.92
N ILE A 406 -10.02 -23.48 -21.96
CA ILE A 406 -8.80 -24.26 -22.27
C ILE A 406 -9.14 -25.58 -22.96
N LYS A 407 -10.17 -26.30 -22.50
CA LYS A 407 -10.62 -27.55 -23.13
C LYS A 407 -11.07 -27.31 -24.57
N GLU A 408 -11.94 -26.31 -24.77
CA GLU A 408 -12.45 -25.95 -26.12
C GLU A 408 -11.33 -25.49 -27.06
N SER A 409 -10.36 -24.72 -26.56
CA SER A 409 -9.22 -24.25 -27.35
C SER A 409 -8.31 -25.39 -27.79
N ALA A 410 -8.11 -26.41 -26.96
CA ALA A 410 -7.36 -27.61 -27.31
C ALA A 410 -8.05 -28.44 -28.38
N GLU A 411 -9.38 -28.53 -28.33
CA GLU A 411 -10.18 -29.31 -29.28
C GLU A 411 -10.29 -28.62 -30.66
N LYS A 412 -10.46 -27.28 -30.68
CA LYS A 412 -10.73 -26.51 -31.93
C LYS A 412 -9.47 -26.12 -32.67
N ASN A 413 -8.38 -25.79 -32.01
CA ASN A 413 -7.23 -25.09 -32.63
C ASN A 413 -5.95 -25.92 -32.72
N ASN A 414 -5.89 -27.16 -32.26
CA ASN A 414 -4.68 -27.96 -32.13
C ASN A 414 -3.52 -27.22 -31.44
N LYS A 415 -3.78 -26.11 -30.75
CA LYS A 415 -2.81 -25.34 -29.96
C LYS A 415 -2.98 -25.68 -28.49
N GLN A 416 -2.03 -26.41 -27.97
CA GLN A 416 -2.00 -26.71 -26.54
C GLN A 416 -1.63 -25.44 -25.76
N LEU A 417 -2.56 -24.97 -24.96
CA LEU A 417 -2.38 -23.84 -24.04
C LEU A 417 -1.95 -24.40 -22.67
N ASN A 418 -0.65 -24.30 -22.35
CA ASN A 418 -0.09 -24.93 -21.17
C ASN A 418 -0.01 -24.00 -19.97
N SER A 419 0.33 -22.73 -20.24
CA SER A 419 0.49 -21.72 -19.19
C SER A 419 0.27 -20.31 -19.72
N PHE A 420 -0.31 -19.43 -18.89
CA PHE A 420 -0.38 -17.99 -19.18
C PHE A 420 -0.57 -17.15 -17.92
N ILE A 421 -0.24 -15.87 -18.04
CA ILE A 421 -0.54 -14.82 -17.07
C ILE A 421 -1.25 -13.69 -17.81
N LEU A 422 -2.54 -13.45 -17.47
CA LEU A 422 -3.32 -12.32 -17.95
C LEU A 422 -3.41 -11.23 -16.89
N ASP A 423 -3.45 -9.97 -17.32
CA ASP A 423 -3.75 -8.82 -16.48
C ASP A 423 -5.07 -8.22 -16.95
N CYS A 424 -6.07 -8.20 -16.10
CA CYS A 424 -7.43 -7.81 -16.44
C CYS A 424 -8.11 -7.02 -15.32
N GLU A 425 -9.21 -6.36 -15.66
CA GLU A 425 -10.14 -5.81 -14.67
C GLU A 425 -11.39 -6.68 -14.64
N MET A 426 -11.75 -7.22 -13.47
CA MET A 426 -12.95 -7.99 -13.22
C MET A 426 -14.08 -7.04 -12.86
N VAL A 427 -15.10 -6.97 -13.71
CA VAL A 427 -16.18 -5.98 -13.62
C VAL A 427 -17.50 -6.70 -13.46
N ALA A 428 -18.40 -6.16 -12.62
CA ALA A 428 -19.77 -6.66 -12.52
C ALA A 428 -20.48 -6.49 -13.86
N TYR A 429 -21.13 -7.55 -14.36
CA TYR A 429 -21.62 -7.60 -15.72
C TYR A 429 -22.99 -8.25 -15.83
N ASP A 430 -23.91 -7.55 -16.49
CA ASP A 430 -25.20 -8.08 -16.86
C ASP A 430 -25.10 -8.83 -18.20
N LYS A 431 -25.09 -10.15 -18.11
CA LYS A 431 -24.97 -11.02 -19.29
C LYS A 431 -26.18 -10.99 -20.22
N LYS A 432 -27.36 -10.65 -19.70
CA LYS A 432 -28.61 -10.62 -20.48
C LYS A 432 -28.65 -9.37 -21.37
N ASN A 433 -28.26 -8.25 -20.81
CA ASN A 433 -28.33 -6.94 -21.47
C ASN A 433 -26.98 -6.48 -22.03
N ASP A 434 -25.93 -7.29 -21.91
CA ASP A 434 -24.56 -7.01 -22.38
C ASP A 434 -24.04 -5.66 -21.84
N LYS A 435 -24.17 -5.44 -20.51
CA LYS A 435 -23.86 -4.14 -19.89
C LYS A 435 -22.98 -4.27 -18.65
N ILE A 436 -22.08 -3.30 -18.51
CA ILE A 436 -21.31 -3.08 -17.27
C ILE A 436 -22.27 -2.60 -16.19
N LEU A 437 -22.20 -3.24 -15.03
CA LEU A 437 -22.92 -2.86 -13.82
C LEU A 437 -22.07 -1.97 -12.92
N PRO A 438 -22.67 -1.12 -12.08
CA PRO A 438 -21.92 -0.29 -11.13
C PRO A 438 -21.02 -1.11 -10.20
N PHE A 439 -19.83 -0.58 -9.89
CA PHE A 439 -18.85 -1.21 -8.99
C PHE A 439 -19.44 -1.61 -7.61
N GLN A 440 -20.40 -0.83 -7.11
CA GLN A 440 -21.08 -1.13 -5.85
C GLN A 440 -21.69 -2.53 -5.84
N GLN A 441 -22.25 -2.99 -6.93
CA GLN A 441 -22.80 -4.35 -7.03
C GLN A 441 -21.68 -5.39 -6.86
N LEU A 442 -20.51 -5.16 -7.46
CA LEU A 442 -19.36 -6.06 -7.30
C LEU A 442 -18.91 -6.15 -5.84
N THR A 443 -19.01 -5.06 -5.08
CA THR A 443 -18.62 -5.06 -3.64
C THR A 443 -19.57 -5.87 -2.75
N THR A 444 -20.81 -6.10 -3.18
CA THR A 444 -21.79 -6.92 -2.45
C THR A 444 -21.59 -8.42 -2.66
N ARG A 445 -20.80 -8.81 -3.68
CA ARG A 445 -20.49 -10.22 -3.96
C ARG A 445 -19.81 -10.87 -2.74
N SER A 446 -20.26 -12.08 -2.40
CA SER A 446 -19.65 -12.88 -1.33
C SER A 446 -18.16 -13.11 -1.61
N ARG A 447 -17.33 -12.99 -0.56
CA ARG A 447 -15.87 -13.17 -0.67
C ARG A 447 -15.36 -14.47 -0.05
N LYS A 448 -16.22 -15.23 0.61
CA LYS A 448 -15.84 -16.47 1.30
C LYS A 448 -16.89 -17.52 1.06
N ASN A 449 -16.45 -18.77 0.83
CA ASN A 449 -17.32 -19.92 0.60
C ASN A 449 -18.35 -19.64 -0.51
N VAL A 450 -17.87 -19.10 -1.64
CA VAL A 450 -18.74 -18.77 -2.79
C VAL A 450 -19.08 -20.06 -3.52
N ASP A 451 -20.37 -20.38 -3.52
CA ASP A 451 -20.91 -21.48 -4.33
C ASP A 451 -21.40 -20.94 -5.67
N LEU A 452 -21.04 -21.61 -6.76
CA LEU A 452 -21.45 -21.26 -8.13
C LEU A 452 -22.97 -21.09 -8.26
N ALA A 453 -23.75 -21.95 -7.61
CA ALA A 453 -25.21 -21.91 -7.63
C ALA A 453 -25.82 -20.66 -6.94
N THR A 454 -25.06 -19.98 -6.08
CA THR A 454 -25.53 -18.83 -5.30
C THR A 454 -25.03 -17.50 -5.85
N ILE A 455 -24.29 -17.50 -6.97
CA ILE A 455 -23.77 -16.29 -7.58
C ILE A 455 -24.89 -15.52 -8.27
N THR A 456 -25.25 -14.36 -7.71
CA THR A 456 -26.21 -13.42 -8.30
C THR A 456 -25.53 -12.33 -9.12
N ILE A 457 -24.31 -11.93 -8.74
CA ILE A 457 -23.53 -10.91 -9.44
C ILE A 457 -22.46 -11.60 -10.29
N HIS A 458 -22.69 -11.61 -11.60
CA HIS A 458 -21.72 -12.16 -12.55
C HIS A 458 -20.60 -11.15 -12.84
N VAL A 459 -19.46 -11.68 -13.29
CA VAL A 459 -18.31 -10.85 -13.69
C VAL A 459 -17.90 -11.16 -15.12
N CYS A 460 -17.37 -10.11 -15.80
CA CYS A 460 -16.62 -10.21 -17.04
C CYS A 460 -15.20 -9.73 -16.81
N MET A 461 -14.22 -10.40 -17.39
CA MET A 461 -12.81 -10.03 -17.37
C MET A 461 -12.52 -9.13 -18.58
N PHE A 462 -12.22 -7.87 -18.38
CA PHE A 462 -11.70 -6.97 -19.42
C PHE A 462 -10.17 -7.06 -19.44
N CYS A 463 -9.64 -7.90 -20.34
CA CYS A 463 -8.22 -8.19 -20.46
C CYS A 463 -7.51 -7.06 -21.23
N PHE A 464 -6.50 -6.47 -20.60
CA PHE A 464 -5.73 -5.36 -21.18
C PHE A 464 -4.25 -5.67 -21.37
N ASP A 465 -3.76 -6.82 -20.86
CA ASP A 465 -2.38 -7.25 -21.05
C ASP A 465 -2.20 -8.77 -20.87
N ILE A 466 -1.13 -9.30 -21.47
CA ILE A 466 -0.65 -10.67 -21.26
C ILE A 466 0.84 -10.64 -20.97
N LEU A 467 1.25 -11.27 -19.86
CA LEU A 467 2.60 -11.17 -19.33
C LEU A 467 3.44 -12.41 -19.61
N LEU A 468 2.80 -13.57 -19.76
CA LEU A 468 3.43 -14.85 -20.03
C LEU A 468 2.46 -15.72 -20.85
N LEU A 469 2.99 -16.48 -21.81
CA LEU A 469 2.24 -17.44 -22.63
C LEU A 469 3.12 -18.66 -22.95
N ASN A 470 2.69 -19.87 -22.55
CA ASN A 470 3.41 -21.14 -22.79
C ASN A 470 4.91 -21.02 -22.40
N ASP A 471 5.16 -20.52 -21.19
CA ASP A 471 6.47 -20.25 -20.62
C ASP A 471 7.31 -19.17 -21.33
N GLU A 472 6.79 -18.57 -22.43
CA GLU A 472 7.40 -17.39 -23.04
C GLU A 472 7.08 -16.14 -22.22
N ILE A 473 8.12 -15.47 -21.73
CA ILE A 473 8.01 -14.23 -20.96
C ILE A 473 7.79 -13.07 -21.91
N LEU A 474 6.63 -12.40 -21.81
CA LEU A 474 6.22 -11.34 -22.72
C LEU A 474 6.43 -9.92 -22.17
N ILE A 475 6.76 -9.73 -20.90
CA ILE A 475 6.89 -8.39 -20.28
C ILE A 475 7.91 -7.49 -20.99
N ASN A 476 8.92 -8.07 -21.62
CA ASN A 476 9.96 -7.35 -22.36
C ASN A 476 9.58 -6.99 -23.81
N LYS A 477 8.40 -7.42 -24.27
CA LYS A 477 7.85 -7.06 -25.59
C LYS A 477 7.09 -5.74 -25.51
N THR A 478 6.89 -5.06 -26.64
CA THR A 478 6.06 -3.87 -26.74
C THR A 478 4.60 -4.20 -26.41
N LEU A 479 3.81 -3.21 -26.00
CA LEU A 479 2.37 -3.41 -25.75
C LEU A 479 1.64 -3.89 -27.01
N ARG A 480 2.00 -3.39 -28.17
CA ARG A 480 1.44 -3.83 -29.47
C ARG A 480 1.68 -5.31 -29.72
N GLU A 481 2.89 -5.80 -29.43
CA GLU A 481 3.21 -7.23 -29.57
C GLU A 481 2.43 -8.05 -28.54
N ARG A 482 2.37 -7.62 -27.27
CA ARG A 482 1.61 -8.33 -26.23
C ARG A 482 0.12 -8.39 -26.56
N ARG A 483 -0.49 -7.30 -27.05
CA ARG A 483 -1.88 -7.32 -27.56
C ARG A 483 -2.07 -8.31 -28.70
N LYS A 484 -1.11 -8.42 -29.63
CA LYS A 484 -1.18 -9.41 -30.70
C LYS A 484 -1.21 -10.83 -30.14
N TYR A 485 -0.39 -11.14 -29.14
CA TYR A 485 -0.45 -12.44 -28.44
C TYR A 485 -1.81 -12.63 -27.77
N LEU A 486 -2.30 -11.64 -27.06
CA LEU A 486 -3.61 -11.70 -26.37
C LEU A 486 -4.74 -12.00 -27.35
N TYR A 487 -4.88 -11.23 -28.41
CA TYR A 487 -5.98 -11.36 -29.39
C TYR A 487 -5.89 -12.63 -30.26
N SER A 488 -4.68 -13.14 -30.51
CA SER A 488 -4.50 -14.38 -31.27
C SER A 488 -4.73 -15.64 -30.42
N THR A 489 -4.73 -15.52 -29.10
CA THR A 489 -4.84 -16.65 -28.17
C THR A 489 -6.24 -16.77 -27.59
N PHE A 490 -6.88 -15.66 -27.27
CA PHE A 490 -8.18 -15.62 -26.62
C PHE A 490 -9.25 -15.08 -27.56
N THR A 491 -10.49 -15.56 -27.37
CA THR A 491 -11.68 -15.10 -28.09
C THR A 491 -12.63 -14.44 -27.12
N GLU A 492 -13.22 -13.31 -27.49
CA GLU A 492 -14.20 -12.62 -26.67
C GLU A 492 -15.46 -13.46 -26.45
N SER A 493 -16.01 -13.35 -25.25
CA SER A 493 -17.23 -14.02 -24.81
C SER A 493 -17.90 -13.19 -23.71
N GLN A 494 -19.03 -13.67 -23.20
CA GLN A 494 -19.70 -13.07 -22.04
C GLN A 494 -18.87 -13.07 -20.73
N TYR A 495 -17.72 -13.73 -20.68
CA TYR A 495 -16.84 -13.82 -19.51
C TYR A 495 -15.49 -13.14 -19.72
N ILE A 496 -15.05 -13.01 -20.96
CA ILE A 496 -13.78 -12.41 -21.33
C ILE A 496 -14.01 -11.47 -22.51
N GLN A 497 -13.59 -10.23 -22.34
CA GLN A 497 -13.56 -9.21 -23.37
C GLN A 497 -12.19 -8.52 -23.35
N PHE A 498 -11.81 -7.92 -24.47
CA PHE A 498 -10.61 -7.11 -24.52
C PHE A 498 -10.93 -5.69 -24.09
N ALA A 499 -9.97 -5.04 -23.42
CA ALA A 499 -10.13 -3.65 -23.04
C ALA A 499 -10.35 -2.80 -24.31
N LYS A 500 -11.49 -2.11 -24.37
CA LYS A 500 -11.80 -1.21 -25.48
C LYS A 500 -10.75 -0.12 -25.57
N HIS A 501 -10.20 0.11 -26.76
CA HIS A 501 -9.08 1.02 -26.94
C HIS A 501 -9.23 1.88 -28.20
N LEU A 502 -8.51 3.00 -28.21
CA LEU A 502 -8.38 3.94 -29.30
C LEU A 502 -6.89 4.22 -29.52
N ASP A 503 -6.39 3.89 -30.71
CA ASP A 503 -5.00 4.17 -31.12
C ASP A 503 -5.00 5.45 -31.99
N SER A 504 -5.32 6.60 -31.38
CA SER A 504 -5.39 7.89 -32.09
C SER A 504 -4.57 8.95 -31.37
N GLY A 505 -3.95 9.83 -32.15
CA GLY A 505 -3.28 11.05 -31.70
C GLY A 505 -4.14 12.31 -31.82
N ASP A 506 -5.46 12.18 -32.06
CA ASP A 506 -6.38 13.31 -32.16
C ASP A 506 -7.04 13.63 -30.82
N ALA A 507 -7.03 14.92 -30.43
CA ALA A 507 -7.56 15.36 -29.14
C ALA A 507 -9.09 15.23 -29.08
N GLN A 508 -9.79 15.53 -30.18
CA GLN A 508 -11.25 15.47 -30.24
C GLN A 508 -11.75 14.02 -30.19
N GLU A 509 -11.07 13.11 -30.89
CA GLU A 509 -11.38 11.66 -30.81
C GLU A 509 -11.17 11.14 -29.38
N MET A 510 -10.12 11.59 -28.70
CA MET A 510 -9.86 11.22 -27.31
C MET A 510 -10.93 11.77 -26.34
N GLU A 511 -11.41 13.00 -26.54
CA GLU A 511 -12.53 13.57 -25.77
C GLU A 511 -13.82 12.81 -25.98
N ASN A 512 -14.14 12.46 -27.23
CA ASN A 512 -15.30 11.65 -27.55
C ASN A 512 -15.20 10.26 -26.92
N PHE A 513 -14.03 9.63 -27.01
CA PHE A 513 -13.77 8.32 -26.41
C PHE A 513 -13.82 8.35 -24.87
N MET A 514 -13.37 9.46 -24.26
CA MET A 514 -13.53 9.70 -22.82
C MET A 514 -15.01 9.78 -22.42
N THR A 515 -15.80 10.53 -23.18
CA THR A 515 -17.24 10.68 -22.93
C THR A 515 -17.96 9.34 -23.09
N GLU A 516 -17.60 8.56 -24.11
CA GLU A 516 -18.14 7.22 -24.33
C GLU A 516 -17.77 6.27 -23.18
N SER A 517 -16.53 6.30 -22.71
CA SER A 517 -16.06 5.52 -21.56
C SER A 517 -16.88 5.80 -20.29
N VAL A 518 -17.08 7.07 -19.97
CA VAL A 518 -17.87 7.50 -18.80
C VAL A 518 -19.34 7.09 -18.95
N SER A 519 -19.92 7.25 -20.15
CA SER A 519 -21.31 6.85 -20.42
C SER A 519 -21.52 5.35 -20.37
N SER A 520 -20.46 4.57 -20.57
CA SER A 520 -20.45 3.11 -20.46
C SER A 520 -20.21 2.62 -19.00
N GLY A 521 -20.18 3.53 -18.00
CA GLY A 521 -19.99 3.18 -16.59
C GLY A 521 -18.55 3.01 -16.15
N CYS A 522 -17.56 3.48 -16.96
CA CYS A 522 -16.14 3.44 -16.60
C CYS A 522 -15.68 4.72 -15.88
N GLU A 523 -14.53 4.67 -15.19
CA GLU A 523 -13.98 5.82 -14.47
C GLU A 523 -13.33 6.89 -15.36
N GLY A 524 -13.05 6.58 -16.64
CA GLY A 524 -12.33 7.39 -17.59
C GLY A 524 -11.39 6.57 -18.47
N LEU A 525 -10.15 7.03 -18.68
CA LEU A 525 -9.19 6.39 -19.57
C LEU A 525 -7.87 6.01 -18.88
N ILE A 526 -7.25 4.94 -19.37
CA ILE A 526 -5.83 4.62 -19.17
C ILE A 526 -5.11 4.87 -20.50
N VAL A 527 -4.12 5.77 -20.48
CA VAL A 527 -3.29 6.09 -21.65
C VAL A 527 -1.96 5.38 -21.50
N LYS A 528 -1.57 4.60 -22.50
CA LYS A 528 -0.38 3.76 -22.48
C LYS A 528 0.50 4.02 -23.70
N ALA A 529 1.83 4.07 -23.54
CA ALA A 529 2.76 3.93 -24.65
C ALA A 529 2.53 2.58 -25.33
N ILE A 530 2.56 2.52 -26.67
CA ILE A 530 2.22 1.30 -27.40
C ILE A 530 3.41 0.61 -28.06
N ASP A 531 4.38 1.36 -28.58
CA ASP A 531 5.54 0.83 -29.31
C ASP A 531 6.86 1.09 -28.57
N LYS A 532 7.13 2.36 -28.24
CA LYS A 532 8.39 2.79 -27.66
C LYS A 532 8.26 2.94 -26.14
N ASN A 533 9.16 2.36 -25.36
CA ASN A 533 9.09 2.35 -23.90
C ASN A 533 7.76 1.76 -23.37
N SER A 534 7.22 0.75 -24.05
CA SER A 534 5.91 0.16 -23.76
C SER A 534 5.99 -1.23 -23.13
N GLU A 535 7.20 -1.66 -22.74
CA GLU A 535 7.42 -2.88 -21.98
C GLU A 535 6.61 -2.83 -20.67
N TYR A 536 6.17 -4.00 -20.21
CA TYR A 536 5.51 -4.08 -18.91
C TYR A 536 6.54 -3.97 -17.80
N MET A 537 6.38 -2.98 -16.93
CA MET A 537 7.32 -2.67 -15.85
C MET A 537 6.74 -3.05 -14.47
N PRO A 538 7.02 -4.25 -13.97
CA PRO A 538 6.47 -4.73 -12.70
C PRO A 538 6.70 -3.77 -11.53
N GLY A 539 5.64 -3.48 -10.77
CA GLY A 539 5.66 -2.66 -9.57
C GLY A 539 5.96 -1.16 -9.79
N GLN A 540 6.16 -0.74 -11.02
CA GLN A 540 6.52 0.65 -11.30
C GLN A 540 5.30 1.53 -11.57
N ARG A 541 5.45 2.80 -11.18
CA ARG A 541 4.54 3.90 -11.53
C ARG A 541 5.34 4.92 -12.32
N ASN A 542 5.38 4.76 -13.61
CA ASN A 542 6.10 5.64 -14.53
C ASN A 542 5.14 6.48 -15.41
N PHE A 543 5.67 7.24 -16.34
CA PHE A 543 4.90 8.08 -17.25
C PHE A 543 4.43 7.35 -18.52
N ASN A 544 4.75 6.08 -18.68
CA ASN A 544 4.34 5.27 -19.83
C ASN A 544 2.89 4.80 -19.70
N TRP A 545 2.35 4.83 -18.46
CA TRP A 545 0.94 4.64 -18.17
C TRP A 545 0.40 5.85 -17.40
N LEU A 546 -0.59 6.53 -17.99
CA LEU A 546 -1.30 7.64 -17.35
C LEU A 546 -2.76 7.25 -17.16
N LYS A 547 -3.40 7.76 -16.11
CA LYS A 547 -4.83 7.64 -15.87
C LYS A 547 -5.48 9.02 -15.92
N LEU A 548 -6.42 9.16 -16.82
CA LEU A 548 -7.30 10.31 -16.93
C LEU A 548 -8.67 9.91 -16.39
N LYS A 549 -9.09 10.53 -15.32
CA LYS A 549 -10.40 10.32 -14.73
C LYS A 549 -11.31 11.49 -15.02
N LYS A 550 -12.64 11.26 -15.02
CA LYS A 550 -13.63 12.33 -15.18
C LYS A 550 -13.46 13.45 -14.15
N ASP A 551 -13.10 13.11 -12.93
CA ASP A 551 -12.88 14.04 -11.81
C ASP A 551 -11.60 14.90 -11.92
N TYR A 552 -10.76 14.66 -12.93
CA TYR A 552 -9.56 15.46 -13.23
C TYR A 552 -9.74 16.42 -14.40
N LEU A 553 -10.86 16.34 -15.13
CA LEU A 553 -11.22 17.29 -16.16
C LEU A 553 -11.87 18.50 -15.50
N ASP A 554 -11.36 19.70 -15.76
CA ASP A 554 -11.91 20.96 -15.21
C ASP A 554 -13.38 21.22 -15.57
N THR A 555 -13.94 20.46 -16.53
CA THR A 555 -15.30 20.57 -17.05
C THR A 555 -16.27 19.53 -16.49
N SER A 556 -15.82 18.53 -15.73
CA SER A 556 -16.69 17.47 -15.24
C SER A 556 -17.23 17.77 -13.86
N LEU A 557 -18.56 17.89 -13.78
CA LEU A 557 -19.37 17.96 -12.54
C LEU A 557 -18.70 18.76 -11.43
N GLY A 558 -18.58 20.07 -11.68
CA GLY A 558 -18.02 21.01 -10.72
C GLY A 558 -18.94 21.31 -9.53
N ASP A 559 -19.94 20.48 -9.26
CA ASP A 559 -20.82 20.72 -8.13
C ASP A 559 -20.08 20.28 -6.86
N SER A 560 -19.47 21.27 -6.23
CA SER A 560 -19.07 21.17 -4.84
C SER A 560 -20.34 21.09 -4.00
N ILE A 561 -20.30 20.27 -2.97
CA ILE A 561 -21.42 20.04 -2.04
C ILE A 561 -21.07 20.72 -0.73
N ASP A 562 -21.97 21.58 -0.25
CA ASP A 562 -21.83 22.25 1.04
C ASP A 562 -22.45 21.39 2.14
N LEU A 563 -21.66 21.00 3.12
CA LEU A 563 -22.07 20.11 4.20
C LEU A 563 -21.66 20.68 5.56
N VAL A 564 -22.40 20.31 6.61
CA VAL A 564 -22.14 20.74 7.97
C VAL A 564 -21.24 19.76 8.70
N ILE A 565 -20.24 20.24 9.43
CA ILE A 565 -19.45 19.41 10.34
C ILE A 565 -20.25 19.19 11.62
N ILE A 566 -20.60 17.94 11.93
CA ILE A 566 -21.35 17.56 13.15
C ILE A 566 -20.56 16.64 14.09
N GLY A 567 -19.40 16.14 13.67
CA GLY A 567 -18.56 15.29 14.51
C GLY A 567 -17.17 15.09 13.92
N ALA A 568 -16.30 14.41 14.68
CA ALA A 568 -14.95 14.08 14.23
C ALA A 568 -14.42 12.82 14.91
N GLN A 569 -13.32 12.32 14.35
CA GLN A 569 -12.43 11.34 14.98
C GLN A 569 -11.06 11.97 15.22
N TYR A 570 -10.41 11.59 16.34
CA TYR A 570 -9.07 12.07 16.65
C TYR A 570 -8.04 11.59 15.63
N GLY A 571 -7.10 12.46 15.34
CA GLY A 571 -6.00 12.18 14.43
C GLY A 571 -4.98 11.19 15.00
N LYS A 572 -4.46 10.34 14.13
CA LYS A 572 -3.39 9.38 14.45
C LYS A 572 -2.06 9.82 13.82
N GLY A 573 -0.95 9.45 14.43
CA GLY A 573 0.39 9.72 13.90
C GLY A 573 0.74 11.23 13.87
N LYS A 574 0.95 11.81 12.69
CA LYS A 574 1.29 13.23 12.56
C LYS A 574 0.18 14.19 12.96
N ARG A 575 -1.08 13.75 12.87
CA ARG A 575 -2.26 14.53 13.26
C ARG A 575 -2.67 14.31 14.71
N LYS A 576 -1.82 13.72 15.54
CA LYS A 576 -2.05 13.55 16.97
C LYS A 576 -2.33 14.89 17.64
N GLY A 577 -3.36 14.93 18.49
CA GLY A 577 -3.79 16.15 19.20
C GLY A 577 -4.72 17.06 18.38
N LEU A 578 -5.01 16.70 17.14
CA LEU A 578 -5.99 17.35 16.27
C LEU A 578 -7.08 16.35 15.87
N TYR A 579 -8.10 16.80 15.15
CA TYR A 579 -9.06 15.90 14.52
C TYR A 579 -8.51 15.38 13.21
N GLY A 580 -8.58 14.06 12.98
CA GLY A 580 -8.03 13.41 11.80
C GLY A 580 -9.02 13.30 10.63
N SER A 581 -10.32 13.21 10.94
CA SER A 581 -11.41 13.16 9.98
C SER A 581 -12.67 13.76 10.59
N PHE A 582 -13.55 14.30 9.73
CA PHE A 582 -14.75 15.04 10.10
C PHE A 582 -15.98 14.33 9.55
N LEU A 583 -17.01 14.16 10.39
CA LEU A 583 -18.31 13.65 10.01
C LEU A 583 -19.14 14.81 9.49
N LEU A 584 -19.55 14.69 8.22
CA LEU A 584 -20.29 15.70 7.50
C LEU A 584 -21.75 15.28 7.32
N ALA A 585 -22.66 16.24 7.40
CA ALA A 585 -24.09 16.04 7.26
C ALA A 585 -24.70 17.06 6.30
N CYS A 586 -25.77 16.65 5.61
CA CYS A 586 -26.71 17.53 4.93
C CYS A 586 -27.84 17.92 5.88
N TYR A 587 -28.64 18.88 5.50
CA TYR A 587 -29.79 19.32 6.26
C TYR A 587 -31.09 18.78 5.63
N ASN A 588 -32.00 18.28 6.44
CA ASN A 588 -33.34 17.87 6.01
C ASN A 588 -34.34 18.92 6.49
N ASP A 589 -34.89 19.69 5.55
CA ASP A 589 -35.78 20.78 5.83
C ASP A 589 -37.15 20.31 6.40
N ASP A 590 -37.64 19.14 5.98
CA ASP A 590 -38.93 18.61 6.41
C ASP A 590 -38.97 18.23 7.90
N ASN A 591 -37.82 17.70 8.39
CA ASN A 591 -37.72 17.16 9.74
C ASN A 591 -36.80 18.00 10.65
N GLU A 592 -36.20 19.07 10.14
CA GLU A 592 -35.21 19.91 10.81
C GLU A 592 -34.04 19.09 11.39
N THR A 593 -33.56 18.06 10.63
CA THR A 593 -32.51 17.12 11.06
C THR A 593 -31.27 17.23 10.22
N TYR A 594 -30.12 16.90 10.83
CA TYR A 594 -28.86 16.73 10.15
C TYR A 594 -28.64 15.24 9.86
N GLU A 595 -28.60 14.88 8.57
CA GLU A 595 -28.41 13.53 8.09
C GLU A 595 -26.97 13.31 7.61
N THR A 596 -26.31 12.28 8.12
CA THR A 596 -24.90 12.01 7.79
C THR A 596 -24.70 11.62 6.32
N VAL A 597 -23.68 12.20 5.71
CA VAL A 597 -23.33 11.97 4.29
C VAL A 597 -22.01 11.23 4.15
N THR A 598 -20.98 11.62 4.88
CA THR A 598 -19.64 11.05 4.75
C THR A 598 -18.73 11.37 5.94
N MET A 599 -17.65 10.60 6.07
CA MET A 599 -16.52 10.92 6.94
C MET A 599 -15.30 11.25 6.07
N THR A 600 -14.71 12.42 6.20
CA THR A 600 -13.56 12.82 5.40
C THR A 600 -12.46 13.48 6.21
N GLY A 601 -11.20 13.21 5.85
CA GLY A 601 -9.98 13.89 6.32
C GLY A 601 -9.05 14.23 5.16
N GLY A 602 -9.53 14.03 3.91
CA GLY A 602 -8.78 14.29 2.68
C GLY A 602 -8.98 15.72 2.17
N GLY A 603 -7.93 16.29 1.57
CA GLY A 603 -7.97 17.64 0.98
C GLY A 603 -7.48 18.75 1.90
N LEU A 604 -7.47 18.55 3.21
CA LEU A 604 -7.02 19.52 4.21
C LEU A 604 -5.49 19.66 4.24
N LYS A 605 -5.02 20.89 4.22
CA LYS A 605 -3.64 21.26 4.53
C LYS A 605 -3.43 21.33 6.04
N ASP A 606 -2.19 21.26 6.51
CA ASP A 606 -1.90 21.26 7.96
C ASP A 606 -2.42 22.55 8.64
N ALA A 607 -2.30 23.71 8.01
CA ALA A 607 -2.82 24.99 8.53
C ALA A 607 -4.36 25.02 8.62
N GLU A 608 -5.06 24.47 7.62
CA GLU A 608 -6.53 24.36 7.61
C GLU A 608 -7.03 23.39 8.70
N LEU A 609 -6.24 22.36 8.97
CA LEU A 609 -6.54 21.41 10.03
C LEU A 609 -6.42 22.04 11.43
N ASP A 610 -5.38 22.86 11.64
CA ASP A 610 -5.18 23.63 12.88
C ASP A 610 -6.30 24.65 13.07
N GLU A 611 -6.72 25.34 12.02
CA GLU A 611 -7.82 26.30 12.04
C GLU A 611 -9.16 25.62 12.42
N LEU A 612 -9.49 24.53 11.73
CA LEU A 612 -10.71 23.75 12.03
C LEU A 612 -10.70 23.21 13.46
N TYR A 613 -9.56 22.69 13.92
CA TYR A 613 -9.44 22.23 15.30
C TYR A 613 -9.74 23.34 16.31
N ASN A 614 -9.18 24.53 16.10
CA ASN A 614 -9.38 25.66 16.99
C ASN A 614 -10.85 26.15 17.02
N LYS A 615 -11.53 26.19 15.87
CA LYS A 615 -12.94 26.55 15.76
C LYS A 615 -13.84 25.47 16.39
N LEU A 616 -13.56 24.17 16.13
CA LEU A 616 -14.41 23.07 16.55
C LEU A 616 -14.29 22.72 18.04
N LYS A 617 -13.12 22.90 18.66
CA LYS A 617 -12.96 22.61 20.09
C LYS A 617 -13.83 23.47 20.99
N GLU A 618 -14.28 24.66 20.51
CA GLU A 618 -15.13 25.59 21.26
C GLU A 618 -16.62 25.22 21.21
N ILE A 619 -17.02 24.32 20.29
CA ILE A 619 -18.41 23.94 20.05
C ILE A 619 -18.66 22.44 20.27
N ILE A 620 -17.85 21.81 21.10
CA ILE A 620 -18.03 20.39 21.49
C ILE A 620 -19.31 20.23 22.29
N LEU A 621 -20.09 19.21 21.94
CA LEU A 621 -21.32 18.87 22.66
C LEU A 621 -21.06 17.65 23.57
N PRO A 622 -21.61 17.65 24.80
CA PRO A 622 -21.47 16.53 25.75
C PRO A 622 -22.29 15.29 25.32
N GLN A 623 -23.31 15.49 24.51
CA GLN A 623 -24.21 14.44 24.01
C GLN A 623 -24.63 14.73 22.58
N THR A 624 -24.93 13.68 21.83
CA THR A 624 -25.49 13.81 20.47
C THR A 624 -26.90 14.38 20.51
N PRO A 625 -27.20 15.49 19.84
CA PRO A 625 -28.56 16.04 19.73
C PRO A 625 -29.51 15.06 19.04
N SER A 626 -30.78 15.08 19.43
CA SER A 626 -31.83 14.21 18.89
C SER A 626 -32.10 14.44 17.39
N ASN A 627 -31.78 15.64 16.89
CA ASN A 627 -31.94 16.02 15.49
C ASN A 627 -30.71 15.61 14.62
N TYR A 628 -29.71 14.90 15.17
CA TYR A 628 -28.61 14.30 14.38
C TYR A 628 -28.94 12.86 14.05
N LYS A 629 -29.08 12.54 12.78
CA LYS A 629 -29.30 11.19 12.26
C LYS A 629 -27.96 10.56 11.88
N LEU A 630 -27.30 9.94 12.86
CA LEU A 630 -25.92 9.40 12.67
C LEU A 630 -25.91 8.10 11.85
N GLY A 631 -26.99 7.31 11.85
CA GLY A 631 -26.99 5.97 11.27
C GLY A 631 -26.02 5.04 12.01
N LYS A 632 -25.06 4.45 11.29
CA LYS A 632 -24.00 3.63 11.86
C LYS A 632 -22.66 4.38 11.98
N ALA A 633 -22.66 5.70 11.81
CA ALA A 633 -21.48 6.51 12.00
C ALA A 633 -21.24 6.76 13.50
N GLU A 634 -20.03 6.48 13.98
CA GLU A 634 -19.62 6.62 15.39
C GLU A 634 -18.49 7.65 15.50
N PRO A 635 -18.80 8.96 15.57
CA PRO A 635 -17.78 9.98 15.83
C PRO A 635 -17.27 9.88 17.27
N GLU A 636 -15.98 10.15 17.49
CA GLU A 636 -15.38 10.20 18.83
C GLU A 636 -15.73 11.52 19.56
N VAL A 637 -16.01 12.58 18.79
CA VAL A 637 -16.44 13.90 19.29
C VAL A 637 -17.60 14.39 18.46
N VAL A 638 -18.60 14.98 19.12
CA VAL A 638 -19.77 15.59 18.48
C VAL A 638 -19.71 17.10 18.66
N PHE A 639 -20.05 17.84 17.61
CA PHE A 639 -20.04 19.30 17.60
C PHE A 639 -21.45 19.88 17.41
N GLU A 640 -21.66 21.08 17.91
CA GLU A 640 -22.80 21.90 17.52
C GLU A 640 -22.70 22.20 16.01
N ALA A 641 -23.80 22.06 15.27
CA ALA A 641 -23.85 22.33 13.84
C ALA A 641 -23.71 23.84 13.59
N LYS A 642 -22.47 24.29 13.34
CA LYS A 642 -22.12 25.70 13.11
C LYS A 642 -21.22 25.92 11.89
N ILE A 643 -20.41 24.95 11.53
CA ILE A 643 -19.40 25.11 10.48
C ILE A 643 -19.84 24.38 9.22
N VAL A 644 -20.02 25.12 8.14
CA VAL A 644 -20.28 24.60 6.80
C VAL A 644 -18.98 24.51 6.03
N VAL A 645 -18.79 23.43 5.29
CA VAL A 645 -17.62 23.18 4.48
C VAL A 645 -18.01 22.80 3.06
N GLU A 646 -17.25 23.29 2.10
CA GLU A 646 -17.36 22.90 0.71
C GLU A 646 -16.52 21.65 0.44
N VAL A 647 -17.12 20.64 -0.17
CA VAL A 647 -16.50 19.34 -0.45
C VAL A 647 -16.71 18.98 -1.91
N LYS A 648 -15.63 18.68 -2.62
CA LYS A 648 -15.69 18.03 -3.94
C LYS A 648 -15.78 16.52 -3.79
N THR A 649 -16.61 15.91 -4.62
CA THR A 649 -16.74 14.44 -4.70
C THR A 649 -16.54 13.97 -6.13
N ALA A 650 -16.07 12.74 -6.29
CA ALA A 650 -15.96 12.11 -7.60
C ALA A 650 -17.31 11.55 -8.07
N ASP A 651 -18.12 11.06 -7.11
CA ASP A 651 -19.36 10.35 -7.37
C ASP A 651 -20.17 10.20 -6.07
N LEU A 652 -21.44 9.80 -6.18
CA LEU A 652 -22.28 9.44 -5.04
C LEU A 652 -22.63 7.95 -5.11
N SER A 653 -22.91 7.34 -3.97
CA SER A 653 -23.27 5.91 -3.87
C SER A 653 -24.18 5.64 -2.70
N ILE A 654 -25.02 4.61 -2.81
CA ILE A 654 -25.83 4.12 -1.67
C ILE A 654 -24.90 3.62 -0.57
N SER A 655 -25.19 3.99 0.66
CA SER A 655 -24.41 3.67 1.83
C SER A 655 -25.19 2.83 2.86
N PRO A 656 -24.59 1.78 3.42
CA PRO A 656 -25.16 1.06 4.55
C PRO A 656 -24.88 1.73 5.91
N ILE A 657 -24.13 2.85 5.92
CA ILE A 657 -23.62 3.51 7.13
C ILE A 657 -24.31 4.85 7.37
N TYR A 658 -24.36 5.70 6.33
CA TYR A 658 -24.84 7.07 6.41
C TYR A 658 -26.33 7.19 6.09
N THR A 659 -26.95 8.31 6.43
CA THR A 659 -28.41 8.49 6.46
C THR A 659 -28.94 9.52 5.49
N ALA A 660 -28.11 10.27 4.79
CA ALA A 660 -28.56 11.34 3.88
C ALA A 660 -29.59 10.82 2.86
N GLY A 661 -30.80 11.36 2.90
CA GLY A 661 -31.88 10.96 2.01
C GLY A 661 -32.40 9.53 2.20
N TYR A 662 -32.26 8.95 3.38
CA TYR A 662 -32.67 7.58 3.70
C TYR A 662 -34.14 7.30 3.33
N ASP A 663 -35.03 8.24 3.62
CA ASP A 663 -36.47 8.11 3.35
C ASP A 663 -36.84 8.42 1.89
N LEU A 664 -35.89 8.96 1.10
CA LEU A 664 -36.08 9.36 -0.30
C LEU A 664 -35.53 8.35 -1.30
N THR A 665 -34.81 7.31 -0.83
CA THR A 665 -34.26 6.26 -1.68
C THR A 665 -35.14 5.01 -1.63
N PRO A 666 -35.32 4.29 -2.78
CA PRO A 666 -36.18 3.10 -2.84
C PRO A 666 -35.76 1.99 -1.85
N ASP A 667 -34.46 1.87 -1.57
CA ASP A 667 -33.90 0.83 -0.72
C ASP A 667 -33.89 1.21 0.77
N HIS A 668 -34.45 2.35 1.16
CA HIS A 668 -34.32 2.91 2.51
C HIS A 668 -32.87 2.90 3.02
N ARG A 669 -31.96 3.42 2.21
CA ARG A 669 -30.53 3.57 2.53
C ARG A 669 -30.07 4.99 2.22
N GLY A 670 -29.15 5.48 3.03
CA GLY A 670 -28.60 6.81 2.80
C GLY A 670 -27.65 6.86 1.59
N VAL A 671 -27.43 8.07 1.11
CA VAL A 671 -26.46 8.38 0.05
C VAL A 671 -25.15 8.86 0.68
N SER A 672 -24.02 8.51 0.08
CA SER A 672 -22.68 8.92 0.52
C SER A 672 -21.81 9.38 -0.63
N LEU A 673 -20.79 10.20 -0.32
CA LEU A 673 -19.81 10.69 -1.28
C LEU A 673 -18.68 9.69 -1.50
N ARG A 674 -18.29 9.47 -2.75
CA ARG A 674 -17.09 8.72 -3.12
C ARG A 674 -15.90 9.68 -3.28
N PHE A 675 -14.82 9.38 -2.56
CA PHE A 675 -13.58 10.18 -2.57
C PHE A 675 -13.77 11.66 -2.24
N PRO A 676 -14.48 11.99 -1.13
CA PRO A 676 -14.69 13.37 -0.74
C PRO A 676 -13.38 14.10 -0.47
N ARG A 677 -13.29 15.37 -0.89
CA ARG A 677 -12.13 16.23 -0.67
C ARG A 677 -12.58 17.60 -0.19
N PHE A 678 -12.15 17.97 0.98
CA PHE A 678 -12.32 19.32 1.51
C PHE A 678 -11.73 20.35 0.54
N GLN A 679 -12.47 21.45 0.32
CA GLN A 679 -12.05 22.59 -0.49
C GLN A 679 -11.83 23.80 0.37
N ARG A 680 -12.80 24.23 1.13
CA ARG A 680 -12.74 25.40 2.01
C ARG A 680 -13.85 25.40 3.06
N ILE A 681 -13.70 26.24 4.07
CA ILE A 681 -14.79 26.59 5.00
C ILE A 681 -15.73 27.58 4.30
N ARG A 682 -17.02 27.45 4.52
CA ARG A 682 -18.07 28.30 4.00
C ARG A 682 -18.57 29.23 5.13
N ASP A 683 -17.76 30.23 5.50
CA ASP A 683 -18.14 31.23 6.53
C ASP A 683 -19.32 32.12 6.07
N ASP A 684 -19.66 32.07 4.78
CA ASP A 684 -20.76 32.78 4.14
C ASP A 684 -22.12 32.06 4.26
N LYS A 685 -22.14 30.79 4.73
CA LYS A 685 -23.35 29.97 4.84
C LYS A 685 -23.66 29.58 6.28
N LYS A 686 -24.95 29.56 6.60
CA LYS A 686 -25.46 29.00 7.85
C LYS A 686 -25.69 27.49 7.71
N PRO A 687 -25.70 26.73 8.80
CA PRO A 687 -25.87 25.27 8.76
C PRO A 687 -27.07 24.76 8.00
N TYR A 688 -28.22 25.46 8.12
CA TYR A 688 -29.44 25.11 7.40
C TYR A 688 -29.44 25.56 5.92
N GLU A 689 -28.43 26.26 5.46
CA GLU A 689 -28.17 26.61 4.06
C GLU A 689 -27.20 25.63 3.40
N ALA A 690 -26.80 24.56 4.09
CA ALA A 690 -26.06 23.44 3.52
C ALA A 690 -26.96 22.69 2.51
N CYS A 691 -26.35 21.86 1.67
CA CYS A 691 -27.13 21.03 0.74
C CYS A 691 -28.18 20.22 1.48
N THR A 692 -29.37 20.14 0.90
CA THR A 692 -30.48 19.38 1.49
C THR A 692 -30.38 17.89 1.18
N SER A 693 -31.11 17.07 1.93
CA SER A 693 -31.24 15.64 1.68
C SER A 693 -31.78 15.33 0.29
N GLU A 694 -32.78 16.14 -0.15
CA GLU A 694 -33.35 16.03 -1.50
C GLU A 694 -32.32 16.36 -2.59
N GLU A 695 -31.52 17.41 -2.40
CA GLU A 695 -30.47 17.77 -3.35
C GLU A 695 -29.44 16.67 -3.48
N ILE A 696 -29.01 16.04 -2.38
CA ILE A 696 -28.10 14.90 -2.37
C ILE A 696 -28.68 13.72 -3.17
N VAL A 697 -29.95 13.36 -2.94
CA VAL A 697 -30.61 12.27 -3.68
C VAL A 697 -30.81 12.65 -5.14
N LYS A 698 -31.15 13.89 -5.46
CA LYS A 698 -31.27 14.38 -6.83
C LYS A 698 -29.92 14.30 -7.58
N LEU A 699 -28.83 14.71 -6.94
CA LEU A 699 -27.47 14.56 -7.49
C LEU A 699 -27.13 13.07 -7.74
N TYR A 700 -27.47 12.19 -6.79
CA TYR A 700 -27.29 10.75 -6.95
C TYR A 700 -28.08 10.21 -8.16
N ASN A 701 -29.36 10.53 -8.26
CA ASN A 701 -30.22 10.07 -9.35
C ASN A 701 -29.84 10.63 -10.73
N ASN A 702 -29.25 11.83 -10.76
CA ASN A 702 -28.81 12.47 -12.00
C ASN A 702 -27.49 11.90 -12.55
N GLN A 703 -26.80 11.04 -11.83
CA GLN A 703 -25.59 10.40 -12.34
C GLN A 703 -25.92 9.56 -13.58
N ALA A 704 -25.15 9.74 -14.65
CA ALA A 704 -25.41 9.13 -15.96
C ALA A 704 -25.46 7.58 -15.92
N SER A 705 -24.79 6.96 -14.97
CA SER A 705 -24.80 5.51 -14.77
C SER A 705 -26.11 4.96 -14.21
N ILE A 706 -26.85 5.79 -13.44
CA ILE A 706 -28.13 5.39 -12.80
C ILE A 706 -29.31 5.62 -13.74
N ASN A 707 -29.30 6.72 -14.49
CA ASN A 707 -30.38 7.05 -15.43
C ASN A 707 -30.56 6.03 -16.55
N LYS A 708 -29.53 5.28 -16.93
CA LYS A 708 -29.65 4.18 -17.91
C LYS A 708 -30.26 2.91 -17.30
N ASN A 709 -30.02 2.64 -16.02
CA ASN A 709 -30.54 1.45 -15.35
C ASN A 709 -32.01 1.58 -14.92
N ASN A 710 -32.43 2.77 -14.47
CA ASN A 710 -33.83 3.01 -14.09
C ASN A 710 -34.79 2.97 -15.28
N LYS A 711 -34.36 3.30 -16.52
CA LYS A 711 -35.19 3.15 -17.72
C LYS A 711 -35.43 1.69 -18.12
N SER A 712 -34.55 0.75 -17.70
CA SER A 712 -34.71 -0.69 -17.98
C SER A 712 -35.55 -1.42 -16.92
N PHE A 713 -35.66 -0.91 -15.70
CA PHE A 713 -36.53 -1.49 -14.66
C PHE A 713 -38.01 -1.07 -14.83
N VAL A 714 -38.27 0.14 -15.35
CA VAL A 714 -39.63 0.64 -15.58
C VAL A 714 -40.30 0.01 -16.83
N SER A 715 -39.51 -0.56 -17.75
CA SER A 715 -40.06 -1.22 -18.94
C SER A 715 -40.43 -2.70 -18.77
N ASN A 716 -39.99 -3.34 -17.69
CA ASN A 716 -40.24 -4.77 -17.46
C ASN A 716 -41.42 -5.04 -16.51
N ASP A 717 -41.93 -4.03 -15.78
CA ASP A 717 -43.09 -4.18 -14.88
C ASP A 717 -44.44 -3.88 -15.53
N ILE A 718 -44.47 -3.52 -16.81
CA ILE A 718 -45.71 -3.17 -17.52
C ILE A 718 -46.18 -4.30 -18.46
N ASP A 719 -45.33 -5.22 -18.86
CA ASP A 719 -45.70 -6.33 -19.79
C ASP A 719 -46.19 -7.62 -19.10
N ASP A 720 -46.10 -7.72 -17.76
CA ASP A 720 -46.62 -8.86 -16.98
C ASP A 720 -48.00 -8.62 -16.32
N LEU A 721 -48.70 -7.55 -16.71
CA LEU A 721 -50.02 -7.19 -16.15
C LEU A 721 -51.14 -7.06 -17.21
N TYR A 722 -50.98 -7.77 -18.39
CA TYR A 722 -52.13 -7.98 -19.30
C TYR A 722 -52.20 -9.41 -19.81
#